data_2e98c114abf820c646b15570a5b0c8fa
#
_entry.id   2e98c114abf820c646b15570a5b0c8fa
#
_cell.length_a   1.000
_cell.length_b   1.000
_cell.length_c   1.000
_cell.angle_alpha   90.00
_cell.angle_beta   90.00
_cell.angle_gamma   90.00
#
_symmetry.space_group_name_H-M   'P 1'
#
loop_
_entity.id
_entity.type
_entity.pdbx_description
1 polymer ?
#
loop_
_entity_poly.entity_id
_entity_poly.type
_entity_poly.pdbx_seq_one_letter_code
_entity_poly.pdbx_strand_id
1 'polypeptide(L)'
;MKRKSLLLLFVCLTLLAHAVKVSVKNAVDFVNPLVGSDSNPELSTGNTYPAIAMPWGMNFWVPQTGKMGDGWQYTYSAKKIRGLKQTHQPSPWINDYGQFSLLPTVGKPVFDEAKRASWFSHKAEKTTPYYYSVYLADYDVTAELCPTERAALMAFTFPKTDQANVVIDAFDKGSYIQVIPAERKVIGFSTRNSGGVPDNFCNYFVIEFDHDFDAFVSVKDGQLISANEQKGNHVGAIITFKTSQRGEKIQARVASSFISSAQAMQNLKELGLADMNQLKLQGRQRWNEVLGKIEVEDESIDHLRTFYSCLYRSLLFPRAFYEKDAAGEIVHYSPYNGTVQKGYMFTDTGFWDTFRCLFPLLNLMYPSENVKIQEGLANTYKESGFLPEWASPGHRGCMVGNNSASVVADAYLSGLRGYDIETLWQAVVHGTQTVHPQVNSTGRLGYEYYNKLGYVPYDVKINESVARTLEYAYDDWCIYQLGKALGKSAKELKPFAKRAMNYQKVFDKETKLMRGRLKDGKFMSPFNPLKWGDAFTEGNAWHYTWSVFHDPQGLIQLMGGKDAFNQMLDSVFILPPVFDNSYYGYTIHEIREMQVMDMGNYAHGNQPVQHAIYLYGYSGQPWKTQYWIRQVMDKLYTPAPDGYCGDEDNGQTSAWYVFSAMGFYPVCPGSGQYVLGTPYFKSMKLHLENGKDVDIQSEGKGCYVDEMLLNGKSYQHNYLDMRSLMQGTQITYRLSEQPNLQRGIHKDDAPYSFSRK
;
A
#
# COMPACT_ATOMS: atom_id res chain seq x y z
N MET A 1 -5.82 72.07 -48.67
CA MET A 1 -5.90 70.62 -48.58
C MET A 1 -5.20 70.17 -47.31
N LYS A 2 -5.94 69.82 -46.27
CA LYS A 2 -5.42 69.42 -44.93
C LYS A 2 -5.42 67.92 -44.82
N ARG A 3 -4.24 67.35 -44.64
CA ARG A 3 -4.11 65.94 -44.31
C ARG A 3 -4.32 65.75 -42.79
N LYS A 4 -5.29 64.94 -42.40
CA LYS A 4 -5.50 64.48 -41.04
C LYS A 4 -4.70 63.25 -40.80
N SER A 5 -3.72 63.24 -39.90
CA SER A 5 -3.02 62.08 -39.42
C SER A 5 -3.87 61.41 -38.33
N LEU A 6 -4.19 60.10 -38.54
CA LEU A 6 -4.88 59.24 -37.59
C LEU A 6 -3.82 58.54 -36.73
N LEU A 7 -3.76 58.88 -35.44
CA LEU A 7 -2.91 58.24 -34.45
C LEU A 7 -3.65 56.98 -33.96
N LEU A 8 -3.15 55.80 -34.31
CA LEU A 8 -3.64 54.51 -33.73
C LEU A 8 -2.97 54.32 -32.36
N LEU A 9 -3.77 54.41 -31.32
CA LEU A 9 -3.35 54.03 -29.96
C LEU A 9 -3.47 52.52 -29.79
N PHE A 10 -2.35 51.81 -29.77
CA PHE A 10 -2.28 50.41 -29.40
C PHE A 10 -2.36 50.28 -27.86
N VAL A 11 -3.53 49.91 -27.35
CA VAL A 11 -3.68 49.52 -25.94
C VAL A 11 -3.26 48.05 -25.84
N CYS A 12 -2.05 47.81 -25.33
CA CYS A 12 -1.63 46.47 -24.88
C CYS A 12 -2.43 46.09 -23.64
N LEU A 13 -3.49 45.33 -23.79
CA LEU A 13 -4.09 44.59 -22.68
C LEU A 13 -3.12 43.42 -22.32
N THR A 14 -2.31 43.62 -21.30
CA THR A 14 -1.67 42.51 -20.58
C THR A 14 -2.76 41.79 -19.80
N LEU A 15 -3.24 40.69 -20.35
CA LEU A 15 -4.01 39.71 -19.59
C LEU A 15 -3.05 39.07 -18.56
N LEU A 16 -3.07 39.59 -17.35
CA LEU A 16 -2.59 38.89 -16.17
C LEU A 16 -3.52 37.69 -15.98
N ALA A 17 -3.11 36.55 -16.48
CA ALA A 17 -3.71 35.26 -16.11
C ALA A 17 -3.47 35.08 -14.60
N HIS A 18 -4.45 35.44 -13.79
CA HIS A 18 -4.48 35.03 -12.40
C HIS A 18 -4.70 33.50 -12.42
N ALA A 19 -3.69 32.75 -12.04
CA ALA A 19 -3.84 31.33 -11.77
C ALA A 19 -4.94 31.17 -10.71
N VAL A 20 -6.03 30.49 -11.08
CA VAL A 20 -7.15 30.23 -10.18
C VAL A 20 -6.67 29.22 -9.17
N LYS A 21 -6.51 29.62 -7.91
CA LYS A 21 -6.28 28.68 -6.80
C LYS A 21 -7.43 27.69 -6.74
N VAL A 22 -7.12 26.41 -6.93
CA VAL A 22 -8.09 25.32 -6.77
C VAL A 22 -8.08 24.90 -5.30
N SER A 23 -9.08 25.35 -4.53
CA SER A 23 -9.35 24.83 -3.20
C SER A 23 -10.12 23.52 -3.31
N VAL A 24 -9.60 22.42 -2.76
CA VAL A 24 -10.14 21.07 -2.92
C VAL A 24 -11.25 20.81 -1.92
N LYS A 25 -12.50 21.10 -2.29
CA LYS A 25 -13.69 20.69 -1.49
C LYS A 25 -14.09 19.22 -1.65
N ASN A 26 -13.64 18.57 -2.71
CA ASN A 26 -13.99 17.17 -3.05
C ASN A 26 -12.71 16.43 -3.49
N ALA A 27 -11.93 16.03 -2.54
CA ALA A 27 -10.64 15.35 -2.74
C ALA A 27 -10.71 14.12 -3.66
N VAL A 28 -11.80 13.36 -3.59
CA VAL A 28 -12.00 12.16 -4.41
C VAL A 28 -12.09 12.44 -5.92
N ASP A 29 -12.42 13.65 -6.33
CA ASP A 29 -12.50 14.01 -7.76
C ASP A 29 -11.11 14.11 -8.42
N PHE A 30 -10.05 14.19 -7.63
CA PHE A 30 -8.66 14.18 -8.08
C PHE A 30 -8.05 12.77 -8.09
N VAL A 31 -8.71 11.77 -7.51
CA VAL A 31 -8.18 10.42 -7.48
C VAL A 31 -8.27 9.76 -8.86
N ASN A 32 -7.15 9.27 -9.35
CA ASN A 32 -7.08 8.39 -10.51
C ASN A 32 -6.71 6.95 -10.08
N PRO A 33 -7.69 6.03 -9.97
CA PRO A 33 -7.39 4.64 -9.59
C PRO A 33 -6.53 3.87 -10.61
N LEU A 34 -6.31 4.42 -11.80
CA LEU A 34 -5.49 3.79 -12.86
C LEU A 34 -3.99 4.04 -12.69
N VAL A 35 -3.57 4.93 -11.78
CA VAL A 35 -2.14 5.17 -11.53
C VAL A 35 -1.45 3.89 -11.08
N GLY A 36 -0.33 3.55 -11.73
CA GLY A 36 0.46 2.35 -11.44
C GLY A 36 -0.03 1.06 -12.09
N SER A 37 -1.01 1.13 -13.01
CA SER A 37 -1.65 -0.06 -13.59
C SER A 37 -1.11 -0.47 -14.96
N ASP A 38 -0.09 0.21 -15.49
CA ASP A 38 0.55 -0.18 -16.78
C ASP A 38 1.90 -0.87 -16.55
N SER A 39 1.91 -1.85 -15.68
CA SER A 39 3.08 -2.66 -15.31
C SER A 39 3.10 -4.01 -16.02
N ASN A 40 4.28 -4.63 -16.01
CA ASN A 40 4.48 -6.01 -16.47
C ASN A 40 5.53 -6.70 -15.56
N PRO A 41 5.75 -8.04 -15.71
CA PRO A 41 6.70 -8.77 -14.85
C PRO A 41 8.16 -8.29 -14.91
N GLU A 42 8.53 -7.53 -15.95
CA GLU A 42 9.91 -7.09 -16.17
C GLU A 42 10.18 -5.68 -15.66
N LEU A 43 9.13 -4.84 -15.57
CA LEU A 43 9.22 -3.45 -15.13
C LEU A 43 7.94 -3.07 -14.41
N SER A 44 8.04 -2.75 -13.14
CA SER A 44 6.93 -2.21 -12.38
C SER A 44 6.84 -0.69 -12.50
N THR A 45 5.64 -0.22 -12.75
CA THR A 45 5.27 1.19 -12.67
C THR A 45 4.20 1.40 -11.60
N GLY A 46 4.17 0.50 -10.60
CA GLY A 46 3.23 0.47 -9.48
C GLY A 46 2.74 -0.92 -9.13
N ASN A 47 2.63 -1.83 -10.12
CA ASN A 47 2.02 -3.16 -9.96
C ASN A 47 0.64 -3.13 -9.30
N THR A 48 -0.13 -2.09 -9.63
CA THR A 48 -1.47 -1.85 -9.10
C THR A 48 -2.57 -2.24 -10.10
N TYR A 49 -3.79 -2.15 -9.65
CA TYR A 49 -5.00 -2.23 -10.47
C TYR A 49 -6.00 -1.16 -9.99
N PRO A 50 -7.00 -0.77 -10.81
CA PRO A 50 -8.04 0.15 -10.38
C PRO A 50 -8.93 -0.55 -9.34
N ALA A 51 -8.66 -0.32 -8.06
CA ALA A 51 -9.45 -0.86 -6.97
C ALA A 51 -10.72 -0.04 -6.79
N ILE A 52 -11.85 -0.60 -7.23
CA ILE A 52 -13.18 -0.02 -6.99
C ILE A 52 -13.65 -0.58 -5.65
N ALA A 53 -13.50 0.22 -4.59
CA ALA A 53 -13.67 -0.27 -3.22
C ALA A 53 -13.97 0.88 -2.25
N MET A 54 -14.45 0.57 -1.05
CA MET A 54 -14.46 1.50 0.08
C MET A 54 -13.09 1.54 0.76
N PRO A 55 -12.76 2.61 1.51
CA PRO A 55 -11.53 2.66 2.30
C PRO A 55 -11.44 1.43 3.22
N TRP A 56 -10.30 0.72 3.17
CA TRP A 56 -10.07 -0.54 3.91
C TRP A 56 -11.16 -1.60 3.75
N GLY A 57 -11.96 -1.55 2.67
CA GLY A 57 -13.06 -2.49 2.45
C GLY A 57 -12.60 -3.95 2.36
N MET A 58 -13.48 -4.89 2.70
CA MET A 58 -13.18 -6.32 2.59
C MET A 58 -13.07 -6.74 1.12
N ASN A 59 -14.02 -6.32 0.28
CA ASN A 59 -14.06 -6.70 -1.12
C ASN A 59 -13.66 -5.52 -2.02
N PHE A 60 -12.69 -5.75 -2.90
CA PHE A 60 -12.36 -4.85 -4.00
C PHE A 60 -12.90 -5.41 -5.32
N TRP A 61 -13.19 -4.53 -6.24
CA TRP A 61 -13.65 -4.89 -7.57
C TRP A 61 -12.70 -4.33 -8.62
N VAL A 62 -12.49 -5.10 -9.70
CA VAL A 62 -11.58 -4.72 -10.78
C VAL A 62 -12.13 -5.16 -12.13
N PRO A 63 -12.03 -4.34 -13.21
CA PRO A 63 -12.22 -4.83 -14.57
C PRO A 63 -11.07 -5.76 -14.93
N GLN A 64 -11.33 -7.04 -15.08
CA GLN A 64 -10.33 -8.05 -15.39
C GLN A 64 -9.90 -7.99 -16.84
N THR A 65 -8.63 -7.73 -17.12
CA THR A 65 -8.02 -7.81 -18.46
C THR A 65 -7.09 -9.01 -18.61
N GLY A 66 -6.40 -9.41 -17.54
CA GLY A 66 -5.55 -10.60 -17.46
C GLY A 66 -6.37 -11.89 -17.47
N LYS A 67 -5.76 -13.00 -17.86
CA LYS A 67 -6.38 -14.32 -17.78
C LYS A 67 -6.55 -14.78 -16.34
N MET A 68 -7.40 -15.77 -16.12
CA MET A 68 -7.57 -16.41 -14.80
C MET A 68 -6.24 -16.88 -14.23
N GLY A 69 -5.96 -16.46 -13.00
CA GLY A 69 -4.73 -16.80 -12.29
C GLY A 69 -3.52 -15.92 -12.61
N ASP A 70 -3.66 -14.96 -13.50
CA ASP A 70 -2.63 -13.96 -13.78
C ASP A 70 -2.49 -13.00 -12.59
N GLY A 71 -1.26 -12.72 -12.16
CA GLY A 71 -0.97 -11.71 -11.16
C GLY A 71 -1.32 -10.30 -11.67
N TRP A 72 -1.08 -10.03 -12.95
CA TRP A 72 -1.48 -8.77 -13.62
C TRP A 72 -2.93 -8.85 -14.09
N GLN A 73 -3.85 -8.87 -13.11
CA GLN A 73 -5.29 -9.01 -13.35
C GLN A 73 -5.91 -7.86 -14.15
N TYR A 74 -5.28 -6.69 -14.13
CA TYR A 74 -5.58 -5.53 -14.96
C TYR A 74 -4.27 -4.90 -15.44
N THR A 75 -4.20 -4.59 -16.73
CA THR A 75 -3.11 -3.81 -17.32
C THR A 75 -3.73 -2.72 -18.20
N TYR A 76 -3.33 -1.46 -18.01
CA TYR A 76 -3.90 -0.32 -18.72
C TYR A 76 -3.77 -0.43 -20.24
N SER A 77 -2.65 -0.92 -20.75
CA SER A 77 -2.41 -1.11 -22.19
C SER A 77 -3.26 -2.23 -22.82
N ALA A 78 -3.95 -3.07 -22.03
CA ALA A 78 -4.84 -4.12 -22.51
C ALA A 78 -6.06 -3.55 -23.24
N LYS A 79 -6.64 -4.34 -24.17
CA LYS A 79 -7.73 -3.89 -25.05
C LYS A 79 -9.05 -4.63 -24.86
N LYS A 80 -9.06 -5.67 -24.03
CA LYS A 80 -10.26 -6.47 -23.77
C LYS A 80 -10.50 -6.70 -22.28
N ILE A 81 -11.78 -6.63 -21.88
CA ILE A 81 -12.25 -6.98 -20.53
C ILE A 81 -12.86 -8.37 -20.56
N ARG A 82 -12.50 -9.21 -19.59
CA ARG A 82 -12.93 -10.62 -19.43
C ARG A 82 -14.02 -10.79 -18.38
N GLY A 83 -14.16 -9.82 -17.46
CA GLY A 83 -15.15 -9.80 -16.39
C GLY A 83 -15.00 -8.60 -15.47
N LEU A 84 -16.03 -8.32 -14.68
CA LEU A 84 -15.94 -7.49 -13.49
C LEU A 84 -15.67 -8.44 -12.31
N LYS A 85 -14.46 -8.44 -11.80
CA LYS A 85 -13.96 -9.44 -10.84
C LYS A 85 -13.95 -8.88 -9.43
N GLN A 86 -14.46 -9.66 -8.45
CA GLN A 86 -14.11 -9.46 -7.06
C GLN A 86 -12.68 -9.92 -6.83
N THR A 87 -11.89 -9.13 -6.11
CA THR A 87 -10.46 -9.40 -5.89
C THR A 87 -10.05 -9.10 -4.45
N HIS A 88 -9.13 -9.91 -3.95
CA HIS A 88 -8.44 -9.74 -2.68
C HIS A 88 -6.92 -9.69 -2.88
N GLN A 89 -6.46 -9.43 -4.11
CA GLN A 89 -5.05 -9.42 -4.42
C GLN A 89 -4.35 -8.22 -3.75
N PRO A 90 -3.29 -8.44 -2.94
CA PRO A 90 -2.45 -7.37 -2.43
C PRO A 90 -1.36 -6.95 -3.40
N SER A 91 -0.84 -7.89 -4.20
CA SER A 91 0.27 -7.72 -5.12
C SER A 91 0.22 -8.81 -6.19
N PRO A 92 0.67 -8.57 -7.44
CA PRO A 92 0.75 -9.62 -8.46
C PRO A 92 1.64 -10.80 -8.05
N TRP A 93 2.66 -10.58 -7.25
CA TRP A 93 3.59 -11.60 -6.75
C TRP A 93 2.94 -12.55 -5.72
N ILE A 94 2.09 -12.01 -4.84
CA ILE A 94 1.33 -12.79 -3.85
C ILE A 94 0.11 -13.44 -4.50
N ASN A 95 -0.46 -12.81 -5.54
CA ASN A 95 -1.65 -13.20 -6.25
C ASN A 95 -2.94 -13.08 -5.41
N ASP A 96 -4.02 -13.69 -5.85
CA ASP A 96 -5.40 -13.44 -5.40
C ASP A 96 -6.01 -14.66 -4.69
N TYR A 97 -7.09 -14.46 -3.96
CA TYR A 97 -7.85 -15.52 -3.30
C TYR A 97 -9.36 -15.21 -3.25
N GLY A 98 -10.19 -16.25 -3.25
CA GLY A 98 -11.64 -16.14 -3.07
C GLY A 98 -12.35 -15.31 -4.15
N GLN A 99 -11.80 -15.25 -5.36
CA GLN A 99 -12.34 -14.43 -6.43
C GLN A 99 -13.45 -15.11 -7.22
N PHE A 100 -14.33 -14.30 -7.81
CA PHE A 100 -15.29 -14.66 -8.84
C PHE A 100 -15.58 -13.44 -9.72
N SER A 101 -16.23 -13.62 -10.89
CA SER A 101 -16.50 -12.50 -11.80
C SER A 101 -17.85 -12.61 -12.49
N LEU A 102 -18.37 -11.45 -12.93
CA LEU A 102 -19.55 -11.31 -13.78
C LEU A 102 -19.17 -10.59 -15.08
N LEU A 103 -19.70 -11.05 -16.21
CA LEU A 103 -19.59 -10.36 -17.49
C LEU A 103 -20.92 -10.38 -18.24
N PRO A 104 -21.51 -9.21 -18.59
CA PRO A 104 -22.66 -9.18 -19.50
C PRO A 104 -22.22 -9.45 -20.94
N THR A 105 -22.96 -10.28 -21.65
CA THR A 105 -22.73 -10.63 -23.05
C THR A 105 -24.06 -10.68 -23.82
N VAL A 106 -24.01 -10.63 -25.15
CA VAL A 106 -25.16 -10.74 -26.02
C VAL A 106 -24.94 -11.87 -27.06
N GLY A 107 -25.99 -12.63 -27.35
CA GLY A 107 -25.95 -13.72 -28.31
C GLY A 107 -25.80 -15.09 -27.64
N LYS A 108 -25.24 -16.05 -28.38
CA LYS A 108 -25.08 -17.42 -27.84
C LYS A 108 -24.26 -17.44 -26.53
N PRO A 109 -24.68 -18.21 -25.53
CA PRO A 109 -23.92 -18.38 -24.30
C PRO A 109 -22.49 -18.86 -24.56
N VAL A 110 -21.48 -18.11 -24.06
CA VAL A 110 -20.06 -18.44 -24.18
C VAL A 110 -19.43 -18.29 -22.78
N PHE A 111 -18.88 -19.39 -22.26
CA PHE A 111 -18.22 -19.38 -20.94
C PHE A 111 -16.71 -19.17 -21.06
N ASP A 112 -16.08 -19.64 -22.14
CA ASP A 112 -14.64 -19.51 -22.35
C ASP A 112 -14.17 -18.05 -22.17
N GLU A 113 -13.25 -17.83 -21.24
CA GLU A 113 -12.81 -16.51 -20.81
C GLU A 113 -12.22 -15.65 -21.95
N ALA A 114 -11.43 -16.27 -22.83
CA ALA A 114 -10.81 -15.56 -23.95
C ALA A 114 -11.82 -15.22 -25.06
N LYS A 115 -12.80 -16.11 -25.31
CA LYS A 115 -13.83 -15.92 -26.34
C LYS A 115 -14.90 -14.93 -25.91
N ARG A 116 -15.25 -14.87 -24.60
CA ARG A 116 -16.22 -13.91 -24.09
C ARG A 116 -15.64 -12.51 -23.88
N ALA A 117 -14.30 -12.34 -23.88
CA ALA A 117 -13.66 -11.05 -23.65
C ALA A 117 -14.07 -10.00 -24.69
N SER A 118 -14.51 -8.83 -24.24
CA SER A 118 -14.96 -7.74 -25.09
C SER A 118 -13.95 -6.63 -25.23
N TRP A 119 -13.82 -6.08 -26.43
CA TRP A 119 -13.11 -4.83 -26.67
C TRP A 119 -13.71 -3.69 -25.88
N PHE A 120 -12.87 -2.81 -25.38
CA PHE A 120 -13.24 -1.56 -24.71
C PHE A 120 -12.28 -0.43 -25.08
N SER A 121 -12.64 0.79 -24.68
CA SER A 121 -11.80 1.97 -24.84
C SER A 121 -11.82 2.79 -23.56
N HIS A 122 -10.66 3.28 -23.12
CA HIS A 122 -10.55 4.21 -22.00
C HIS A 122 -11.35 5.51 -22.19
N LYS A 123 -11.69 5.89 -23.44
CA LYS A 123 -12.59 7.02 -23.72
C LYS A 123 -14.05 6.75 -23.32
N ALA A 124 -14.42 5.48 -23.20
CA ALA A 124 -15.74 5.00 -22.77
C ALA A 124 -15.66 4.24 -21.44
N GLU A 125 -14.58 4.42 -20.70
CA GLU A 125 -14.36 3.91 -19.36
C GLU A 125 -14.40 5.08 -18.36
N LYS A 126 -15.10 4.88 -17.26
CA LYS A 126 -15.08 5.81 -16.13
C LYS A 126 -14.69 5.05 -14.88
N THR A 127 -13.58 5.49 -14.27
CA THR A 127 -12.99 4.84 -13.11
C THR A 127 -12.86 5.85 -11.97
N THR A 128 -13.52 5.58 -10.86
CA THR A 128 -13.36 6.30 -9.58
C THR A 128 -13.25 5.27 -8.46
N PRO A 129 -12.80 5.61 -7.26
CA PRO A 129 -12.74 4.65 -6.15
C PRO A 129 -14.08 3.97 -5.83
N TYR A 130 -15.18 4.69 -6.04
CA TYR A 130 -16.53 4.30 -5.64
C TYR A 130 -17.48 3.95 -6.79
N TYR A 131 -17.00 4.02 -8.04
CA TYR A 131 -17.82 3.75 -9.22
C TYR A 131 -16.95 3.39 -10.42
N TYR A 132 -17.36 2.38 -11.13
CA TYR A 132 -16.81 1.98 -12.41
C TYR A 132 -17.90 1.88 -13.46
N SER A 133 -17.58 2.27 -14.70
CA SER A 133 -18.45 2.06 -15.85
C SER A 133 -17.61 1.86 -17.12
N VAL A 134 -18.03 0.94 -17.98
CA VAL A 134 -17.36 0.66 -19.26
C VAL A 134 -18.35 0.23 -20.32
N TYR A 135 -18.10 0.63 -21.56
CA TYR A 135 -18.81 0.14 -22.74
C TYR A 135 -18.09 -1.07 -23.33
N LEU A 136 -18.77 -2.19 -23.42
CA LEU A 136 -18.31 -3.46 -23.98
C LEU A 136 -18.71 -3.52 -25.45
N ALA A 137 -17.77 -3.25 -26.36
CA ALA A 137 -18.04 -2.97 -27.75
C ALA A 137 -18.55 -4.20 -28.54
N ASP A 138 -18.09 -5.41 -28.20
CA ASP A 138 -18.53 -6.64 -28.88
C ASP A 138 -20.00 -6.99 -28.60
N TYR A 139 -20.58 -6.41 -27.55
CA TYR A 139 -21.93 -6.75 -27.08
C TYR A 139 -22.93 -5.58 -27.09
N ASP A 140 -22.48 -4.37 -27.44
CA ASP A 140 -23.29 -3.12 -27.28
C ASP A 140 -23.88 -2.99 -25.87
N VAL A 141 -23.08 -3.28 -24.83
CA VAL A 141 -23.49 -3.26 -23.41
C VAL A 141 -22.68 -2.26 -22.62
N THR A 142 -23.36 -1.45 -21.80
CA THR A 142 -22.68 -0.68 -20.77
C THR A 142 -22.79 -1.40 -19.41
N ALA A 143 -21.65 -1.70 -18.80
CA ALA A 143 -21.58 -2.28 -17.47
C ALA A 143 -21.22 -1.19 -16.45
N GLU A 144 -21.93 -1.16 -15.31
CA GLU A 144 -21.72 -0.23 -14.20
C GLU A 144 -21.54 -1.02 -12.90
N LEU A 145 -20.75 -0.47 -11.95
CA LEU A 145 -20.50 -1.08 -10.64
C LEU A 145 -20.31 0.01 -9.56
N CYS A 146 -21.00 -0.16 -8.42
CA CYS A 146 -20.80 0.60 -7.18
C CYS A 146 -20.55 -0.36 -6.01
N PRO A 147 -19.42 -0.29 -5.29
CA PRO A 147 -19.12 -1.14 -4.14
C PRO A 147 -19.70 -0.57 -2.83
N THR A 148 -19.88 -1.47 -1.85
CA THR A 148 -19.84 -1.20 -0.41
C THR A 148 -18.61 -1.90 0.20
N GLU A 149 -18.55 -2.03 1.53
CA GLU A 149 -17.40 -2.74 2.16
C GLU A 149 -17.35 -4.22 1.76
N ARG A 150 -18.53 -4.92 1.64
CA ARG A 150 -18.63 -6.37 1.40
C ARG A 150 -19.55 -6.73 0.24
N ALA A 151 -20.22 -5.74 -0.36
CA ALA A 151 -21.17 -5.97 -1.44
C ALA A 151 -20.92 -5.00 -2.62
N ALA A 152 -21.64 -5.19 -3.71
CA ALA A 152 -21.69 -4.28 -4.84
C ALA A 152 -23.04 -4.33 -5.55
N LEU A 153 -23.45 -3.20 -6.10
CA LEU A 153 -24.53 -3.14 -7.09
C LEU A 153 -23.89 -3.04 -8.49
N MET A 154 -24.24 -3.97 -9.36
CA MET A 154 -23.90 -3.93 -10.77
C MET A 154 -25.15 -3.64 -11.60
N ALA A 155 -24.99 -2.93 -12.71
CA ALA A 155 -26.06 -2.68 -13.66
C ALA A 155 -25.54 -2.85 -15.10
N PHE A 156 -26.29 -3.59 -15.90
CA PHE A 156 -25.94 -3.90 -17.28
C PHE A 156 -27.01 -3.34 -18.21
N THR A 157 -26.64 -2.35 -19.03
CA THR A 157 -27.54 -1.73 -20.00
C THR A 157 -27.39 -2.42 -21.34
N PHE A 158 -28.42 -3.15 -21.75
CA PHE A 158 -28.42 -3.99 -22.95
C PHE A 158 -29.07 -3.33 -24.18
N PRO A 159 -28.73 -3.78 -25.40
CA PRO A 159 -29.56 -3.56 -26.57
C PRO A 159 -30.88 -4.35 -26.44
N LYS A 160 -31.85 -4.13 -27.37
CA LYS A 160 -33.02 -5.03 -27.47
C LYS A 160 -32.55 -6.39 -28.01
N THR A 161 -32.79 -7.45 -27.22
CA THR A 161 -32.35 -8.82 -27.57
C THR A 161 -33.11 -9.87 -26.77
N ASP A 162 -33.29 -11.07 -27.33
CA ASP A 162 -33.76 -12.26 -26.63
C ASP A 162 -32.62 -13.04 -25.91
N GLN A 163 -31.39 -12.57 -26.07
CA GLN A 163 -30.19 -13.25 -25.55
C GLN A 163 -29.25 -12.26 -24.84
N ALA A 164 -29.81 -11.53 -23.87
CA ALA A 164 -29.01 -10.76 -22.91
C ALA A 164 -28.49 -11.71 -21.83
N ASN A 165 -27.20 -11.96 -21.77
CA ASN A 165 -26.64 -12.92 -20.81
C ASN A 165 -25.79 -12.22 -19.76
N VAL A 166 -25.77 -12.79 -18.55
CA VAL A 166 -24.76 -12.51 -17.53
C VAL A 166 -24.00 -13.79 -17.24
N VAL A 167 -22.74 -13.82 -17.59
CA VAL A 167 -21.82 -14.93 -17.30
C VAL A 167 -21.28 -14.77 -15.90
N ILE A 168 -21.48 -15.77 -15.05
CA ILE A 168 -20.97 -15.86 -13.69
C ILE A 168 -19.88 -16.94 -13.65
N ASP A 169 -18.67 -16.55 -13.31
CA ASP A 169 -17.51 -17.43 -13.28
C ASP A 169 -17.01 -17.54 -11.84
N ALA A 170 -17.11 -18.73 -11.23
CA ALA A 170 -16.69 -19.00 -9.87
C ALA A 170 -15.20 -19.41 -9.76
N PHE A 171 -14.47 -19.36 -10.87
CA PHE A 171 -13.06 -19.67 -11.02
C PHE A 171 -12.68 -21.12 -10.74
N ASP A 172 -11.45 -21.46 -11.10
CA ASP A 172 -10.88 -22.81 -10.94
C ASP A 172 -10.31 -23.07 -9.52
N LYS A 173 -9.71 -24.22 -9.33
CA LYS A 173 -9.16 -24.75 -8.08
C LYS A 173 -10.21 -25.05 -6.99
N GLY A 174 -11.42 -25.35 -7.42
CA GLY A 174 -12.54 -25.73 -6.54
C GLY A 174 -13.60 -24.65 -6.43
N SER A 175 -14.76 -24.95 -6.98
CA SER A 175 -15.89 -24.01 -6.94
C SER A 175 -17.24 -24.73 -6.96
N TYR A 176 -18.26 -23.99 -6.55
CA TYR A 176 -19.65 -24.41 -6.52
C TYR A 176 -20.54 -23.27 -7.02
N ILE A 177 -21.63 -23.65 -7.71
CA ILE A 177 -22.67 -22.70 -8.10
C ILE A 177 -24.05 -23.38 -8.08
N GLN A 178 -25.05 -22.65 -7.64
CA GLN A 178 -26.47 -23.04 -7.70
C GLN A 178 -27.30 -21.87 -8.20
N VAL A 179 -28.09 -22.12 -9.24
CA VAL A 179 -29.07 -21.18 -9.81
C VAL A 179 -30.44 -21.47 -9.20
N ILE A 180 -31.09 -20.47 -8.61
CA ILE A 180 -32.41 -20.56 -7.95
C ILE A 180 -33.36 -19.60 -8.68
N PRO A 181 -33.97 -20.03 -9.82
CA PRO A 181 -34.75 -19.13 -10.68
C PRO A 181 -35.95 -18.51 -9.98
N ALA A 182 -36.66 -19.28 -9.12
CA ALA A 182 -37.81 -18.79 -8.38
C ALA A 182 -37.49 -17.62 -7.44
N GLU A 183 -36.24 -17.45 -7.04
CA GLU A 183 -35.76 -16.36 -6.19
C GLU A 183 -34.94 -15.33 -6.98
N ARG A 184 -34.77 -15.49 -8.30
CA ARG A 184 -33.89 -14.66 -9.15
C ARG A 184 -32.48 -14.58 -8.60
N LYS A 185 -31.98 -15.70 -8.07
CA LYS A 185 -30.78 -15.76 -7.25
C LYS A 185 -29.79 -16.79 -7.77
N VAL A 186 -28.50 -16.48 -7.62
CA VAL A 186 -27.41 -17.42 -7.78
C VAL A 186 -26.56 -17.39 -6.51
N ILE A 187 -26.26 -18.56 -5.95
CA ILE A 187 -25.32 -18.71 -4.85
C ILE A 187 -24.15 -19.57 -5.28
N GLY A 188 -23.01 -19.38 -4.65
CA GLY A 188 -21.83 -20.18 -4.94
C GLY A 188 -20.71 -19.95 -3.96
N PHE A 189 -19.59 -20.60 -4.23
CA PHE A 189 -18.34 -20.34 -3.54
C PHE A 189 -17.12 -20.62 -4.42
N SER A 190 -16.01 -20.00 -4.05
CA SER A 190 -14.68 -20.26 -4.59
C SER A 190 -13.73 -20.65 -3.45
N THR A 191 -12.98 -21.75 -3.62
CA THR A 191 -11.90 -22.13 -2.72
C THR A 191 -10.53 -21.72 -3.27
N ARG A 192 -10.52 -21.02 -4.43
CA ARG A 192 -9.28 -20.57 -5.06
C ARG A 192 -8.49 -19.71 -4.09
N ASN A 193 -7.22 -20.03 -3.93
CA ASN A 193 -6.27 -19.27 -3.14
C ASN A 193 -4.85 -19.45 -3.69
N SER A 194 -3.93 -18.62 -3.20
CA SER A 194 -2.51 -18.66 -3.54
C SER A 194 -1.64 -19.17 -2.37
N GLY A 195 -2.26 -19.77 -1.33
CA GLY A 195 -1.61 -20.30 -0.13
C GLY A 195 -1.93 -19.51 1.14
N GLY A 196 -1.38 -19.97 2.27
CA GLY A 196 -1.56 -19.32 3.57
C GLY A 196 -2.98 -19.40 4.13
N VAL A 197 -3.73 -20.49 3.86
CA VAL A 197 -5.11 -20.72 4.34
C VAL A 197 -5.31 -22.14 4.83
N PRO A 198 -6.21 -22.39 5.80
CA PRO A 198 -6.68 -23.70 6.18
C PRO A 198 -7.46 -24.41 5.06
N ASP A 199 -7.57 -25.75 5.14
CA ASP A 199 -8.23 -26.60 4.13
C ASP A 199 -9.72 -26.28 3.91
N ASN A 200 -10.39 -25.70 4.91
CA ASN A 200 -11.81 -25.32 4.83
C ASN A 200 -12.02 -23.89 4.31
N PHE A 201 -11.01 -23.25 3.79
CA PHE A 201 -11.13 -21.91 3.23
C PHE A 201 -12.14 -21.87 2.10
N CYS A 202 -13.08 -20.94 2.19
CA CYS A 202 -14.08 -20.64 1.16
C CYS A 202 -14.40 -19.15 1.15
N ASN A 203 -14.63 -18.61 -0.04
CA ASN A 203 -15.35 -17.35 -0.22
C ASN A 203 -16.72 -17.64 -0.83
N TYR A 204 -17.77 -17.54 -0.02
CA TYR A 204 -19.15 -17.74 -0.42
C TYR A 204 -19.69 -16.46 -1.05
N PHE A 205 -20.42 -16.56 -2.16
CA PHE A 205 -21.06 -15.41 -2.78
C PHE A 205 -22.54 -15.62 -3.03
N VAL A 206 -23.27 -14.51 -3.10
CA VAL A 206 -24.69 -14.43 -3.47
C VAL A 206 -24.89 -13.33 -4.49
N ILE A 207 -25.71 -13.61 -5.49
CA ILE A 207 -26.09 -12.67 -6.55
C ILE A 207 -27.61 -12.69 -6.68
N GLU A 208 -28.26 -11.54 -6.48
CA GLU A 208 -29.70 -11.36 -6.66
C GLU A 208 -29.94 -10.43 -7.85
N PHE A 209 -30.77 -10.88 -8.80
CA PHE A 209 -31.15 -10.09 -9.97
C PHE A 209 -32.54 -9.45 -9.76
N ASP A 210 -32.75 -8.30 -10.39
CA ASP A 210 -34.01 -7.58 -10.37
C ASP A 210 -35.03 -8.09 -11.42
N HIS A 211 -34.62 -9.00 -12.31
CA HIS A 211 -35.41 -9.60 -13.39
C HIS A 211 -35.52 -11.11 -13.25
N ASP A 212 -36.65 -11.66 -13.71
CA ASP A 212 -36.83 -13.11 -13.85
C ASP A 212 -35.89 -13.69 -14.91
N PHE A 213 -35.46 -14.93 -14.72
CA PHE A 213 -34.60 -15.62 -15.67
C PHE A 213 -35.43 -16.23 -16.81
N ASP A 214 -35.20 -15.82 -18.06
CA ASP A 214 -35.82 -16.46 -19.23
C ASP A 214 -35.22 -17.83 -19.51
N ALA A 215 -33.91 -17.98 -19.27
CA ALA A 215 -33.21 -19.24 -19.35
C ALA A 215 -31.93 -19.20 -18.50
N PHE A 216 -31.37 -20.36 -18.23
CA PHE A 216 -30.03 -20.48 -17.68
C PHE A 216 -29.37 -21.79 -18.09
N VAL A 217 -28.04 -21.83 -18.00
CA VAL A 217 -27.23 -23.01 -18.15
C VAL A 217 -26.09 -22.94 -17.13
N SER A 218 -25.85 -24.03 -16.43
CA SER A 218 -24.64 -24.15 -15.60
C SER A 218 -23.46 -24.62 -16.44
N VAL A 219 -22.26 -24.42 -15.88
CA VAL A 219 -21.01 -24.80 -16.55
C VAL A 219 -20.16 -25.60 -15.58
N LYS A 220 -19.55 -26.67 -16.10
CA LYS A 220 -18.55 -27.44 -15.39
C LYS A 220 -17.39 -27.76 -16.31
N ASP A 221 -16.18 -27.33 -15.93
CA ASP A 221 -14.95 -27.56 -16.69
C ASP A 221 -15.09 -27.19 -18.18
N GLY A 222 -15.72 -26.03 -18.45
CA GLY A 222 -15.95 -25.46 -19.77
C GLY A 222 -17.15 -26.04 -20.55
N GLN A 223 -17.84 -27.05 -20.03
CA GLN A 223 -19.01 -27.67 -20.68
C GLN A 223 -20.31 -27.06 -20.16
N LEU A 224 -21.20 -26.71 -21.06
CA LEU A 224 -22.56 -26.24 -20.74
C LEU A 224 -23.45 -27.43 -20.36
N ILE A 225 -24.09 -27.37 -19.20
CA ILE A 225 -24.90 -28.43 -18.62
C ILE A 225 -26.26 -27.89 -18.21
N SER A 226 -27.33 -28.58 -18.63
CA SER A 226 -28.70 -28.23 -18.24
C SER A 226 -28.99 -28.77 -16.83
N ALA A 227 -28.46 -28.08 -15.81
CA ALA A 227 -28.72 -28.37 -14.40
C ALA A 227 -28.62 -27.06 -13.62
N ASN A 228 -29.28 -26.98 -12.48
CA ASN A 228 -29.27 -25.78 -11.63
C ASN A 228 -28.16 -25.78 -10.58
N GLU A 229 -27.39 -26.84 -10.46
CA GLU A 229 -26.33 -26.98 -9.46
C GLU A 229 -25.10 -27.66 -10.06
N GLN A 230 -23.91 -27.14 -9.78
CA GLN A 230 -22.62 -27.73 -10.15
C GLN A 230 -21.60 -27.55 -9.04
N LYS A 231 -20.76 -28.57 -8.87
CA LYS A 231 -19.55 -28.53 -8.04
C LYS A 231 -18.41 -29.20 -8.81
N GLY A 232 -17.25 -28.59 -8.82
CA GLY A 232 -16.12 -29.12 -9.58
C GLY A 232 -14.86 -28.30 -9.43
N ASN A 233 -13.89 -28.57 -10.30
CA ASN A 233 -12.67 -27.77 -10.32
C ASN A 233 -12.93 -26.34 -10.80
N HIS A 234 -13.73 -26.18 -11.86
CA HIS A 234 -14.09 -24.88 -12.42
C HIS A 234 -15.57 -24.89 -12.82
N VAL A 235 -16.40 -24.17 -12.10
CA VAL A 235 -17.83 -24.07 -12.39
C VAL A 235 -18.27 -22.62 -12.59
N GLY A 236 -19.42 -22.47 -13.26
CA GLY A 236 -20.06 -21.19 -13.48
C GLY A 236 -21.50 -21.35 -13.91
N ALA A 237 -22.15 -20.23 -14.25
CA ALA A 237 -23.48 -20.20 -14.83
C ALA A 237 -23.59 -19.06 -15.85
N ILE A 238 -24.48 -19.22 -16.79
CA ILE A 238 -24.90 -18.17 -17.72
C ILE A 238 -26.41 -18.00 -17.54
N ILE A 239 -26.81 -16.81 -17.09
CA ILE A 239 -28.20 -16.44 -16.90
C ILE A 239 -28.62 -15.61 -18.11
N THR A 240 -29.73 -15.98 -18.75
CA THR A 240 -30.25 -15.30 -19.95
C THR A 240 -31.52 -14.54 -19.62
N PHE A 241 -31.61 -13.33 -20.11
CA PHE A 241 -32.74 -12.42 -20.00
C PHE A 241 -33.21 -11.99 -21.41
N LYS A 242 -34.44 -11.53 -21.50
CA LYS A 242 -34.95 -10.82 -22.67
C LYS A 242 -35.08 -9.34 -22.35
N THR A 243 -34.59 -8.53 -23.28
CA THR A 243 -34.77 -7.08 -23.20
C THR A 243 -35.70 -6.61 -24.34
N SER A 244 -36.74 -5.87 -23.95
CA SER A 244 -37.84 -5.46 -24.85
C SER A 244 -37.50 -4.23 -25.67
N GLN A 245 -36.54 -3.43 -25.18
CA GLN A 245 -36.10 -2.17 -25.80
C GLN A 245 -34.61 -1.95 -25.60
N ARG A 246 -34.00 -1.11 -26.44
CA ARG A 246 -32.62 -0.65 -26.25
C ARG A 246 -32.52 0.21 -24.99
N GLY A 247 -31.48 -0.02 -24.16
CA GLY A 247 -31.25 0.74 -22.94
C GLY A 247 -31.91 0.15 -21.69
N GLU A 248 -32.54 -1.02 -21.81
CA GLU A 248 -33.08 -1.75 -20.66
C GLU A 248 -31.93 -2.22 -19.75
N LYS A 249 -32.10 -2.03 -18.44
CA LYS A 249 -31.08 -2.34 -17.43
C LYS A 249 -31.45 -3.59 -16.65
N ILE A 250 -30.53 -4.53 -16.58
CA ILE A 250 -30.56 -5.66 -15.65
C ILE A 250 -29.62 -5.36 -14.50
N GLN A 251 -30.09 -5.42 -13.27
CA GLN A 251 -29.28 -5.16 -12.08
C GLN A 251 -28.96 -6.47 -11.34
N ALA A 252 -27.75 -6.55 -10.81
CA ALA A 252 -27.26 -7.61 -9.95
C ALA A 252 -26.73 -7.03 -8.64
N ARG A 253 -27.32 -7.46 -7.53
CA ARG A 253 -26.88 -7.19 -6.16
C ARG A 253 -25.97 -8.34 -5.74
N VAL A 254 -24.73 -8.05 -5.42
CA VAL A 254 -23.69 -9.07 -5.20
C VAL A 254 -23.04 -8.86 -3.84
N ALA A 255 -22.86 -9.94 -3.08
CA ALA A 255 -22.08 -9.90 -1.84
C ALA A 255 -21.33 -11.21 -1.64
N SER A 256 -20.30 -11.17 -0.80
CA SER A 256 -19.57 -12.38 -0.40
C SER A 256 -19.26 -12.42 1.09
N SER A 257 -18.82 -13.58 1.55
CA SER A 257 -18.43 -13.86 2.94
C SER A 257 -17.40 -14.99 2.99
N PHE A 258 -16.44 -14.88 3.89
CA PHE A 258 -15.52 -15.98 4.20
C PHE A 258 -16.09 -16.93 5.27
N ILE A 259 -17.26 -16.62 5.85
CA ILE A 259 -17.89 -17.38 6.92
C ILE A 259 -18.89 -18.41 6.38
N SER A 260 -19.88 -17.96 5.59
CA SER A 260 -20.95 -18.83 5.05
C SER A 260 -21.80 -18.12 3.99
N SER A 261 -22.61 -18.90 3.25
CA SER A 261 -23.63 -18.33 2.35
C SER A 261 -24.67 -17.50 3.09
N ALA A 262 -25.04 -17.89 4.32
CA ALA A 262 -25.97 -17.11 5.14
C ALA A 262 -25.38 -15.75 5.55
N GLN A 263 -24.08 -15.71 5.83
CA GLN A 263 -23.38 -14.46 6.12
C GLN A 263 -23.23 -13.61 4.86
N ALA A 264 -23.00 -14.20 3.67
CA ALA A 264 -23.02 -13.46 2.40
C ALA A 264 -24.39 -12.77 2.16
N MET A 265 -25.49 -13.45 2.47
CA MET A 265 -26.84 -12.87 2.46
C MET A 265 -27.00 -11.72 3.47
N GLN A 266 -26.37 -11.82 4.64
CA GLN A 266 -26.34 -10.73 5.63
C GLN A 266 -25.54 -9.54 5.10
N ASN A 267 -24.37 -9.76 4.49
CA ASN A 267 -23.54 -8.71 3.90
C ASN A 267 -24.25 -8.01 2.73
N LEU A 268 -25.10 -8.71 1.97
CA LEU A 268 -25.89 -8.12 0.89
C LEU A 268 -26.82 -6.98 1.38
N LYS A 269 -27.23 -7.01 2.64
CA LYS A 269 -28.07 -5.95 3.25
C LYS A 269 -27.35 -4.59 3.35
N GLU A 270 -26.03 -4.55 3.20
CA GLU A 270 -25.29 -3.27 3.12
C GLU A 270 -25.78 -2.37 1.99
N LEU A 271 -26.28 -2.94 0.90
CA LEU A 271 -26.83 -2.18 -0.23
C LEU A 271 -28.18 -1.51 0.12
N GLY A 272 -28.88 -1.96 1.16
CA GLY A 272 -30.19 -1.44 1.53
C GLY A 272 -31.17 -1.45 0.35
N LEU A 273 -31.93 -0.36 0.19
CA LEU A 273 -32.80 -0.11 -0.97
C LEU A 273 -32.20 0.94 -1.92
N ALA A 274 -30.92 1.25 -1.76
CA ALA A 274 -30.26 2.29 -2.54
C ALA A 274 -30.13 1.88 -4.01
N ASP A 275 -30.43 2.83 -4.90
CA ASP A 275 -30.15 2.71 -6.32
C ASP A 275 -28.69 3.07 -6.64
N MET A 276 -28.29 2.90 -7.93
CA MET A 276 -26.93 3.19 -8.39
C MET A 276 -26.49 4.63 -8.08
N ASN A 277 -27.36 5.63 -8.21
CA ASN A 277 -27.02 7.02 -7.97
C ASN A 277 -26.83 7.32 -6.49
N GLN A 278 -27.68 6.72 -5.64
CA GLN A 278 -27.56 6.83 -4.19
C GLN A 278 -26.27 6.19 -3.69
N LEU A 279 -25.90 5.00 -4.19
CA LEU A 279 -24.65 4.34 -3.84
C LEU A 279 -23.42 5.15 -4.31
N LYS A 280 -23.48 5.75 -5.51
CA LYS A 280 -22.42 6.69 -5.99
C LYS A 280 -22.24 7.84 -5.01
N LEU A 281 -23.32 8.45 -4.55
CA LEU A 281 -23.25 9.57 -3.61
C LEU A 281 -22.67 9.14 -2.26
N GLN A 282 -23.11 8.01 -1.73
CA GLN A 282 -22.61 7.45 -0.46
C GLN A 282 -21.11 7.13 -0.56
N GLY A 283 -20.69 6.44 -1.63
CA GLY A 283 -19.29 6.11 -1.85
C GLY A 283 -18.40 7.35 -2.02
N ARG A 284 -18.89 8.34 -2.79
CA ARG A 284 -18.20 9.62 -2.97
C ARG A 284 -18.05 10.37 -1.65
N GLN A 285 -19.11 10.40 -0.83
CA GLN A 285 -19.07 11.01 0.49
C GLN A 285 -18.06 10.31 1.39
N ARG A 286 -18.12 8.98 1.47
CA ARG A 286 -17.21 8.19 2.31
C ARG A 286 -15.74 8.42 1.95
N TRP A 287 -15.40 8.47 0.68
CA TRP A 287 -14.05 8.79 0.23
C TRP A 287 -13.64 10.23 0.55
N ASN A 288 -14.54 11.20 0.37
CA ASN A 288 -14.25 12.59 0.75
C ASN A 288 -14.05 12.76 2.27
N GLU A 289 -14.73 11.99 3.11
CA GLU A 289 -14.52 12.00 4.57
C GLU A 289 -13.10 11.59 4.96
N VAL A 290 -12.52 10.58 4.30
CA VAL A 290 -11.17 10.10 4.63
C VAL A 290 -10.08 10.90 3.91
N LEU A 291 -10.24 11.21 2.62
CA LEU A 291 -9.27 11.97 1.85
C LEU A 291 -9.22 13.45 2.26
N GLY A 292 -10.37 14.03 2.63
CA GLY A 292 -10.48 15.41 3.06
C GLY A 292 -9.87 15.70 4.43
N LYS A 293 -9.36 14.68 5.14
CA LYS A 293 -8.53 14.91 6.33
C LYS A 293 -7.20 15.61 5.99
N ILE A 294 -6.78 15.56 4.74
CA ILE A 294 -5.62 16.32 4.25
C ILE A 294 -6.09 17.21 3.10
N GLU A 295 -6.27 18.48 3.38
CA GLU A 295 -6.58 19.50 2.38
C GLU A 295 -5.28 20.03 1.77
N VAL A 296 -5.27 20.18 0.45
CA VAL A 296 -4.11 20.66 -0.32
C VAL A 296 -4.55 21.74 -1.28
N GLU A 297 -3.75 22.80 -1.41
CA GLU A 297 -3.93 23.84 -2.42
C GLU A 297 -2.75 23.87 -3.38
N ASP A 298 -3.02 23.74 -4.68
CA ASP A 298 -2.03 23.87 -5.76
C ASP A 298 -2.66 24.48 -7.02
N GLU A 299 -1.81 25.02 -7.88
CA GLU A 299 -2.20 25.51 -9.21
C GLU A 299 -2.20 24.39 -10.27
N SER A 300 -1.45 23.32 -10.00
CA SER A 300 -1.33 22.15 -10.87
C SER A 300 -2.35 21.06 -10.52
N ILE A 301 -3.25 20.80 -11.44
CA ILE A 301 -4.21 19.69 -11.32
C ILE A 301 -3.49 18.34 -11.25
N ASP A 302 -2.38 18.18 -11.96
CA ASP A 302 -1.63 16.93 -11.98
C ASP A 302 -0.91 16.66 -10.65
N HIS A 303 -0.41 17.68 -9.95
CA HIS A 303 0.10 17.54 -8.59
C HIS A 303 -1.01 17.10 -7.63
N LEU A 304 -2.20 17.71 -7.71
CA LEU A 304 -3.35 17.33 -6.89
C LEU A 304 -3.79 15.88 -7.18
N ARG A 305 -3.83 15.48 -8.45
CA ARG A 305 -4.15 14.10 -8.86
C ARG A 305 -3.12 13.11 -8.34
N THR A 306 -1.84 13.40 -8.47
CA THR A 306 -0.76 12.55 -7.93
C THR A 306 -0.91 12.39 -6.43
N PHE A 307 -1.07 13.50 -5.69
CA PHE A 307 -1.21 13.48 -4.24
C PHE A 307 -2.42 12.66 -3.78
N TYR A 308 -3.62 12.97 -4.30
CA TYR A 308 -4.83 12.28 -3.87
C TYR A 308 -4.91 10.83 -4.35
N SER A 309 -4.26 10.49 -5.48
CA SER A 309 -4.12 9.09 -5.91
C SER A 309 -3.18 8.30 -4.99
N CYS A 310 -2.07 8.90 -4.55
CA CYS A 310 -1.20 8.31 -3.52
C CYS A 310 -1.94 8.18 -2.17
N LEU A 311 -2.66 9.21 -1.73
CA LEU A 311 -3.43 9.13 -0.48
C LEU A 311 -4.50 8.04 -0.56
N TYR A 312 -5.23 7.94 -1.68
CA TYR A 312 -6.20 6.86 -1.92
C TYR A 312 -5.56 5.47 -1.78
N ARG A 313 -4.38 5.23 -2.40
CA ARG A 313 -3.65 3.97 -2.30
C ARG A 313 -3.26 3.64 -0.86
N SER A 314 -2.85 4.64 -0.09
CA SER A 314 -2.49 4.48 1.33
C SER A 314 -3.68 4.10 2.22
N LEU A 315 -4.93 4.19 1.72
CA LEU A 315 -6.16 3.90 2.48
C LEU A 315 -6.89 2.63 2.00
N LEU A 316 -6.24 1.83 1.14
CA LEU A 316 -6.78 0.55 0.69
C LEU A 316 -6.36 -0.61 1.63
N PHE A 317 -5.15 -0.56 2.16
CA PHE A 317 -4.53 -1.62 2.97
C PHE A 317 -4.10 -1.12 4.36
N PRO A 318 -4.00 -2.02 5.37
CA PRO A 318 -4.44 -3.42 5.38
C PRO A 318 -5.92 -3.57 5.08
N ARG A 319 -6.29 -4.65 4.36
CA ARG A 319 -7.68 -4.95 4.03
C ARG A 319 -8.43 -5.46 5.24
N ALA A 320 -9.67 -5.00 5.48
CA ALA A 320 -10.56 -5.61 6.45
C ALA A 320 -10.85 -7.08 6.09
N PHE A 321 -10.76 -7.95 7.08
CA PHE A 321 -11.06 -9.37 6.94
C PHE A 321 -12.03 -9.80 8.03
N TYR A 322 -13.02 -8.96 8.30
CA TYR A 322 -14.07 -9.16 9.30
C TYR A 322 -15.44 -8.78 8.73
N GLU A 323 -16.46 -9.31 9.35
CA GLU A 323 -17.84 -9.16 8.94
C GLU A 323 -18.71 -8.75 10.14
N LYS A 324 -19.98 -8.42 9.88
CA LYS A 324 -20.96 -8.16 10.93
C LYS A 324 -22.02 -9.25 10.87
N ASP A 325 -22.20 -9.97 11.96
CA ASP A 325 -23.24 -10.98 12.04
C ASP A 325 -24.67 -10.36 12.11
N ALA A 326 -25.70 -11.21 12.21
CA ALA A 326 -27.08 -10.76 12.27
C ALA A 326 -27.42 -9.95 13.53
N ALA A 327 -26.62 -10.06 14.60
CA ALA A 327 -26.74 -9.25 15.82
C ALA A 327 -25.95 -7.93 15.75
N GLY A 328 -25.16 -7.74 14.67
CA GLY A 328 -24.29 -6.58 14.51
C GLY A 328 -22.93 -6.74 15.18
N GLU A 329 -22.61 -7.93 15.73
CA GLU A 329 -21.33 -8.23 16.34
C GLU A 329 -20.23 -8.37 15.26
N ILE A 330 -19.02 -7.90 15.59
CA ILE A 330 -17.85 -8.08 14.72
C ILE A 330 -17.36 -9.51 14.85
N VAL A 331 -17.31 -10.21 13.72
CA VAL A 331 -16.86 -11.60 13.61
C VAL A 331 -15.96 -11.77 12.39
N HIS A 332 -15.11 -12.79 12.38
CA HIS A 332 -14.30 -13.13 11.21
C HIS A 332 -14.08 -14.63 11.08
N TYR A 333 -13.86 -15.09 9.86
CA TYR A 333 -13.23 -16.36 9.60
C TYR A 333 -11.73 -16.22 9.89
N SER A 334 -11.18 -17.06 10.77
CA SER A 334 -9.75 -17.05 11.04
C SER A 334 -8.96 -17.68 9.87
N PRO A 335 -8.15 -16.89 9.14
CA PRO A 335 -7.33 -17.47 8.08
C PRO A 335 -6.15 -18.29 8.62
N TYR A 336 -6.03 -18.41 9.94
CA TYR A 336 -4.95 -19.13 10.62
C TYR A 336 -5.37 -20.49 11.14
N ASN A 337 -6.58 -20.62 11.68
CA ASN A 337 -7.07 -21.87 12.27
C ASN A 337 -8.40 -22.39 11.67
N GLY A 338 -9.00 -21.65 10.73
CA GLY A 338 -10.20 -22.09 10.00
C GLY A 338 -11.50 -22.03 10.79
N THR A 339 -11.54 -21.35 11.94
CA THR A 339 -12.75 -21.21 12.75
C THR A 339 -13.33 -19.81 12.68
N VAL A 340 -14.60 -19.64 13.02
CA VAL A 340 -15.22 -18.30 13.14
C VAL A 340 -14.94 -17.77 14.53
N GLN A 341 -14.41 -16.57 14.60
CA GLN A 341 -14.00 -15.88 15.83
C GLN A 341 -14.66 -14.50 15.95
N LYS A 342 -14.66 -13.92 17.17
CA LYS A 342 -15.11 -12.56 17.44
C LYS A 342 -13.97 -11.57 17.31
N GLY A 343 -14.31 -10.32 16.99
CA GLY A 343 -13.39 -9.19 16.91
C GLY A 343 -12.87 -8.92 15.51
N TYR A 344 -12.05 -7.88 15.40
CA TYR A 344 -11.47 -7.44 14.13
C TYR A 344 -10.37 -8.40 13.63
N MET A 345 -10.27 -8.48 12.31
CA MET A 345 -9.17 -9.12 11.59
C MET A 345 -8.84 -8.28 10.36
N PHE A 346 -7.54 -8.15 10.04
CA PHE A 346 -7.03 -7.48 8.86
C PHE A 346 -5.99 -8.33 8.17
N THR A 347 -5.82 -8.13 6.87
CA THR A 347 -4.90 -8.90 6.04
C THR A 347 -4.36 -8.08 4.86
N ASP A 348 -3.66 -8.75 3.94
CA ASP A 348 -3.13 -8.20 2.69
C ASP A 348 -2.14 -7.05 2.93
N THR A 349 -1.13 -7.33 3.75
CA THR A 349 -0.03 -6.39 4.00
C THR A 349 1.25 -7.14 4.39
N GLY A 350 2.40 -6.57 3.99
CA GLY A 350 3.72 -6.95 4.43
C GLY A 350 4.31 -5.86 5.32
N PHE A 351 4.77 -6.23 6.52
CA PHE A 351 5.27 -5.22 7.46
C PHE A 351 6.68 -4.75 7.13
N TRP A 352 7.50 -5.57 6.46
CA TRP A 352 8.81 -5.14 5.95
C TRP A 352 8.69 -3.90 5.04
N ASP A 353 7.62 -3.85 4.23
CA ASP A 353 7.30 -2.72 3.38
C ASP A 353 6.71 -1.57 4.19
N THR A 354 5.61 -1.84 4.91
CA THR A 354 4.65 -0.83 5.37
C THR A 354 4.95 -0.22 6.73
N PHE A 355 5.85 -0.81 7.54
CA PHE A 355 6.23 -0.21 8.84
C PHE A 355 6.87 1.17 8.69
N ARG A 356 7.51 1.42 7.53
CA ARG A 356 8.39 2.57 7.30
C ARG A 356 7.65 3.89 7.30
N CYS A 357 6.49 3.98 6.61
CA CYS A 357 5.68 5.20 6.64
C CYS A 357 4.17 4.98 6.49
N LEU A 358 3.66 3.87 5.95
CA LEU A 358 2.21 3.65 5.91
C LEU A 358 1.62 3.60 7.33
N PHE A 359 2.15 2.76 8.23
CA PHE A 359 1.65 2.68 9.60
C PHE A 359 1.86 3.97 10.39
N PRO A 360 2.98 4.69 10.28
CA PRO A 360 3.09 6.05 10.81
C PRO A 360 2.05 7.03 10.27
N LEU A 361 1.65 6.94 9.00
CA LEU A 361 0.56 7.75 8.44
C LEU A 361 -0.78 7.41 9.09
N LEU A 362 -1.06 6.11 9.29
CA LEU A 362 -2.25 5.66 10.00
C LEU A 362 -2.24 6.13 11.45
N ASN A 363 -1.10 6.10 12.15
CA ASN A 363 -0.96 6.61 13.52
C ASN A 363 -1.27 8.10 13.62
N LEU A 364 -0.83 8.89 12.63
CA LEU A 364 -1.01 10.34 12.63
C LEU A 364 -2.41 10.75 12.22
N MET A 365 -2.92 10.20 11.11
CA MET A 365 -4.13 10.68 10.45
C MET A 365 -5.38 9.83 10.66
N TYR A 366 -5.20 8.52 10.93
CA TYR A 366 -6.30 7.53 11.02
C TYR A 366 -6.14 6.61 12.25
N PRO A 367 -5.84 7.15 13.44
CA PRO A 367 -5.58 6.34 14.63
C PRO A 367 -6.75 5.44 15.02
N SER A 368 -8.00 5.85 14.79
CA SER A 368 -9.19 5.04 15.08
C SER A 368 -9.23 3.75 14.24
N GLU A 369 -8.77 3.79 12.98
CA GLU A 369 -8.68 2.60 12.15
C GLU A 369 -7.49 1.72 12.57
N ASN A 370 -6.35 2.33 12.89
CA ASN A 370 -5.20 1.54 13.35
C ASN A 370 -5.44 0.85 14.70
N VAL A 371 -6.26 1.40 15.59
CA VAL A 371 -6.69 0.70 16.82
C VAL A 371 -7.36 -0.63 16.50
N LYS A 372 -8.24 -0.70 15.50
CA LYS A 372 -8.88 -1.95 15.04
C LYS A 372 -7.85 -2.92 14.44
N ILE A 373 -6.87 -2.39 13.68
CA ILE A 373 -5.78 -3.20 13.12
C ILE A 373 -4.94 -3.81 14.25
N GLN A 374 -4.59 -3.04 15.30
CA GLN A 374 -3.87 -3.55 16.46
C GLN A 374 -4.67 -4.64 17.22
N GLU A 375 -5.99 -4.49 17.34
CA GLU A 375 -6.86 -5.56 17.88
C GLU A 375 -6.78 -6.81 16.99
N GLY A 376 -6.85 -6.65 15.66
CA GLY A 376 -6.69 -7.74 14.69
C GLY A 376 -5.36 -8.47 14.84
N LEU A 377 -4.26 -7.74 15.09
CA LEU A 377 -2.95 -8.35 15.37
C LEU A 377 -2.95 -9.17 16.67
N ALA A 378 -3.60 -8.67 17.72
CA ALA A 378 -3.75 -9.42 18.96
C ALA A 378 -4.56 -10.71 18.74
N ASN A 379 -5.63 -10.65 17.94
CA ASN A 379 -6.43 -11.82 17.56
C ASN A 379 -5.60 -12.80 16.72
N THR A 380 -4.83 -12.31 15.75
CA THR A 380 -3.90 -13.16 14.95
C THR A 380 -2.95 -13.95 15.86
N TYR A 381 -2.34 -13.31 16.86
CA TYR A 381 -1.47 -14.01 17.79
C TYR A 381 -2.21 -15.07 18.63
N LYS A 382 -3.40 -14.75 19.13
CA LYS A 382 -4.24 -15.71 19.88
C LYS A 382 -4.62 -16.94 19.04
N GLU A 383 -4.81 -16.76 17.74
CA GLU A 383 -5.31 -17.77 16.82
C GLU A 383 -4.20 -18.62 16.17
N SER A 384 -3.02 -18.05 15.95
CA SER A 384 -1.90 -18.71 15.27
C SER A 384 -0.67 -18.95 16.15
N GLY A 385 -0.56 -18.25 17.28
CA GLY A 385 0.64 -18.22 18.12
C GLY A 385 1.74 -17.29 17.61
N PHE A 386 1.53 -16.58 16.50
CA PHE A 386 2.50 -15.65 15.90
C PHE A 386 1.83 -14.36 15.41
N LEU A 387 2.61 -13.26 15.38
CA LEU A 387 2.23 -12.12 14.56
C LEU A 387 2.58 -12.39 13.09
N PRO A 388 1.80 -11.88 12.12
CA PRO A 388 2.16 -12.00 10.72
C PRO A 388 3.33 -11.04 10.44
N GLU A 389 4.24 -11.46 9.56
CA GLU A 389 5.20 -10.53 8.93
C GLU A 389 4.76 -10.18 7.51
N TRP A 390 4.11 -11.12 6.86
CA TRP A 390 3.31 -10.96 5.66
C TRP A 390 2.01 -11.77 5.78
N ALA A 391 0.86 -11.18 5.49
CA ALA A 391 -0.44 -11.84 5.52
C ALA A 391 -1.19 -11.71 4.20
N SER A 392 -1.76 -12.83 3.68
CA SER A 392 -2.67 -12.82 2.52
C SER A 392 -3.33 -14.21 2.30
N PRO A 393 -4.54 -14.51 2.87
CA PRO A 393 -5.05 -13.83 4.04
C PRO A 393 -4.37 -14.27 5.34
N GLY A 394 -3.79 -15.48 5.44
CA GLY A 394 -2.99 -15.97 6.55
C GLY A 394 -1.49 -15.72 6.33
N HIS A 395 -0.64 -16.38 7.12
CA HIS A 395 0.80 -16.22 7.03
C HIS A 395 1.36 -16.55 5.64
N ARG A 396 2.21 -15.68 5.12
CA ARG A 396 2.92 -15.88 3.84
C ARG A 396 4.43 -15.89 4.05
N GLY A 397 5.09 -16.79 3.32
CA GLY A 397 6.53 -16.99 3.40
C GLY A 397 7.31 -16.04 2.51
N CYS A 398 7.29 -14.76 2.79
CA CYS A 398 8.03 -13.74 2.04
C CYS A 398 8.65 -12.69 2.95
N MET A 399 9.66 -12.00 2.43
CA MET A 399 10.46 -10.94 3.04
C MET A 399 11.23 -11.37 4.28
N VAL A 400 11.87 -10.41 4.91
CA VAL A 400 12.73 -10.56 6.08
C VAL A 400 12.28 -9.63 7.19
N GLY A 401 12.87 -9.79 8.37
CA GLY A 401 12.54 -8.93 9.51
C GLY A 401 11.46 -9.53 10.39
N ASN A 402 11.18 -8.78 11.44
CA ASN A 402 10.19 -9.07 12.47
C ASN A 402 9.46 -7.76 12.76
N ASN A 403 9.14 -7.07 11.65
CA ASN A 403 8.73 -5.66 11.64
C ASN A 403 7.33 -5.43 12.20
N SER A 404 6.57 -6.51 12.49
CA SER A 404 5.40 -6.45 13.37
C SER A 404 5.72 -5.78 14.72
N ALA A 405 6.97 -5.93 15.22
CA ALA A 405 7.44 -5.25 16.42
C ALA A 405 7.44 -3.71 16.27
N SER A 406 7.85 -3.19 15.11
CA SER A 406 7.79 -1.77 14.80
C SER A 406 6.34 -1.27 14.74
N VAL A 407 5.47 -1.99 14.03
CA VAL A 407 4.05 -1.62 13.87
C VAL A 407 3.33 -1.53 15.22
N VAL A 408 3.55 -2.51 16.10
CA VAL A 408 2.97 -2.53 17.45
C VAL A 408 3.57 -1.44 18.35
N ALA A 409 4.90 -1.29 18.34
CA ALA A 409 5.59 -0.32 19.19
C ALA A 409 5.23 1.11 18.78
N ASP A 410 5.26 1.45 17.50
CA ASP A 410 4.95 2.80 17.01
C ASP A 410 3.52 3.20 17.34
N ALA A 411 2.54 2.30 17.16
CA ALA A 411 1.15 2.56 17.52
C ALA A 411 1.01 2.91 19.01
N TYR A 412 1.60 2.11 19.90
CA TYR A 412 1.50 2.35 21.34
C TYR A 412 2.24 3.62 21.80
N LEU A 413 3.45 3.85 21.25
CA LEU A 413 4.28 5.02 21.55
C LEU A 413 3.70 6.31 21.00
N SER A 414 2.94 6.22 19.90
CA SER A 414 2.15 7.32 19.33
C SER A 414 0.88 7.64 20.12
N GLY A 415 0.59 6.87 21.17
CA GLY A 415 -0.52 7.13 22.08
C GLY A 415 -1.80 6.36 21.79
N LEU A 416 -1.82 5.45 20.82
CA LEU A 416 -2.99 4.61 20.52
C LEU A 416 -3.26 3.65 21.67
N ARG A 417 -4.53 3.52 22.03
CA ARG A 417 -5.01 2.68 23.13
C ARG A 417 -6.34 2.04 22.74
N GLY A 418 -6.83 1.10 23.55
CA GLY A 418 -8.14 0.45 23.36
C GLY A 418 -8.03 -0.96 22.78
N TYR A 419 -6.83 -1.54 22.72
CA TYR A 419 -6.56 -2.90 22.28
C TYR A 419 -5.68 -3.64 23.31
N ASP A 420 -5.57 -4.97 23.19
CA ASP A 420 -4.85 -5.84 24.13
C ASP A 420 -3.32 -5.76 23.94
N ILE A 421 -2.71 -4.73 24.49
CA ILE A 421 -1.27 -4.48 24.35
C ILE A 421 -0.42 -5.53 25.08
N GLU A 422 -0.92 -6.15 26.16
CA GLU A 422 -0.17 -7.18 26.88
C GLU A 422 -0.03 -8.46 26.04
N THR A 423 -1.08 -8.85 25.31
CA THR A 423 -0.99 -9.91 24.31
C THR A 423 0.01 -9.55 23.21
N LEU A 424 -0.02 -8.32 22.70
CA LEU A 424 0.93 -7.88 21.67
C LEU A 424 2.37 -7.81 22.19
N TRP A 425 2.59 -7.40 23.46
CA TRP A 425 3.90 -7.47 24.10
C TRP A 425 4.44 -8.91 24.13
N GLN A 426 3.61 -9.87 24.57
CA GLN A 426 3.98 -11.29 24.56
C GLN A 426 4.32 -11.77 23.16
N ALA A 427 3.53 -11.36 22.16
CA ALA A 427 3.70 -11.76 20.76
C ALA A 427 5.03 -11.28 20.17
N VAL A 428 5.38 -9.98 20.34
CA VAL A 428 6.63 -9.44 19.80
C VAL A 428 7.85 -10.04 20.50
N VAL A 429 7.78 -10.32 21.81
CA VAL A 429 8.85 -11.00 22.54
C VAL A 429 9.00 -12.44 22.08
N HIS A 430 7.89 -13.19 21.94
CA HIS A 430 7.87 -14.56 21.45
C HIS A 430 8.54 -14.68 20.07
N GLY A 431 8.20 -13.79 19.12
CA GLY A 431 8.79 -13.78 17.78
C GLY A 431 10.32 -13.66 17.77
N THR A 432 10.95 -13.11 18.82
CA THR A 432 12.43 -12.98 18.89
C THR A 432 13.15 -14.27 19.25
N GLN A 433 12.43 -15.32 19.63
CA GLN A 433 12.99 -16.56 20.18
C GLN A 433 12.52 -17.82 19.44
N THR A 434 11.78 -17.65 18.34
CA THR A 434 11.18 -18.76 17.62
C THR A 434 10.88 -18.42 16.17
N VAL A 435 10.58 -19.43 15.39
CA VAL A 435 10.16 -19.37 14.00
C VAL A 435 8.89 -20.21 13.84
N HIS A 436 7.94 -19.72 13.04
CA HIS A 436 6.73 -20.48 12.74
C HIS A 436 7.08 -21.80 12.04
N PRO A 437 6.50 -22.93 12.45
CA PRO A 437 6.94 -24.26 11.99
C PRO A 437 6.75 -24.49 10.48
N GLN A 438 5.84 -23.77 9.83
CA GLN A 438 5.53 -23.93 8.41
C GLN A 438 5.92 -22.71 7.55
N VAL A 439 6.13 -21.54 8.17
CA VAL A 439 6.39 -20.27 7.47
C VAL A 439 7.62 -19.61 8.08
N ASN A 440 8.77 -19.88 7.52
CA ASN A 440 10.07 -19.51 8.09
C ASN A 440 10.37 -18.00 8.12
N SER A 441 9.61 -17.17 7.38
CA SER A 441 9.69 -15.71 7.47
C SER A 441 8.87 -15.14 8.63
N THR A 442 8.03 -15.94 9.29
CA THR A 442 7.24 -15.57 10.46
C THR A 442 7.97 -15.95 11.73
N GLY A 443 8.07 -15.01 12.67
CA GLY A 443 9.03 -15.10 13.77
C GLY A 443 10.41 -14.62 13.29
N ARG A 444 11.49 -15.16 13.86
CA ARG A 444 12.86 -14.68 13.59
C ARG A 444 13.77 -15.80 13.10
N LEU A 445 13.84 -16.03 11.79
CA LEU A 445 14.71 -17.05 11.20
C LEU A 445 16.19 -16.77 11.54
N GLY A 446 16.89 -17.77 12.09
CA GLY A 446 18.27 -17.65 12.54
C GLY A 446 18.43 -17.00 13.92
N TYR A 447 17.34 -16.94 14.71
CA TYR A 447 17.37 -16.37 16.07
C TYR A 447 18.42 -17.03 16.98
N GLU A 448 18.71 -18.32 16.81
CA GLU A 448 19.72 -19.06 17.59
C GLU A 448 21.12 -18.47 17.40
N TYR A 449 21.45 -18.06 16.18
CA TYR A 449 22.69 -17.40 15.86
C TYR A 449 22.66 -15.94 16.28
N TYR A 450 21.61 -15.22 15.91
CA TYR A 450 21.47 -13.79 16.17
C TYR A 450 21.49 -13.48 17.67
N ASN A 451 20.76 -14.24 18.48
CA ASN A 451 20.72 -14.03 19.93
C ASN A 451 22.06 -14.35 20.62
N LYS A 452 22.88 -15.26 20.06
CA LYS A 452 24.15 -15.67 20.61
C LYS A 452 25.34 -14.86 20.08
N LEU A 453 25.43 -14.67 18.75
CA LEU A 453 26.56 -14.04 18.08
C LEU A 453 26.35 -12.52 17.87
N GLY A 454 25.10 -12.08 17.81
CA GLY A 454 24.70 -10.72 17.51
C GLY A 454 24.55 -10.47 16.00
N TYR A 455 24.51 -11.52 15.18
CA TYR A 455 24.23 -11.45 13.76
C TYR A 455 23.80 -12.82 13.24
N VAL A 456 23.16 -12.86 12.07
CA VAL A 456 22.90 -14.09 11.32
C VAL A 456 24.12 -14.37 10.46
N PRO A 457 24.82 -15.52 10.62
CA PRO A 457 26.02 -15.80 9.82
C PRO A 457 25.70 -16.03 8.34
N TYR A 458 26.61 -15.60 7.48
CA TYR A 458 26.47 -15.76 6.03
C TYR A 458 26.59 -17.23 5.55
N ASP A 459 27.34 -18.06 6.29
CA ASP A 459 27.72 -19.43 5.93
C ASP A 459 26.87 -20.54 6.60
N VAL A 460 25.66 -20.21 7.08
CA VAL A 460 24.77 -21.16 7.78
C VAL A 460 23.52 -21.56 6.97
N LYS A 461 23.52 -21.36 5.66
CA LYS A 461 22.40 -21.65 4.74
C LYS A 461 21.11 -20.86 5.08
N ILE A 462 21.24 -19.68 5.66
CA ILE A 462 20.18 -18.70 5.82
C ILE A 462 20.51 -17.55 4.89
N ASN A 463 19.65 -17.31 3.89
CA ASN A 463 19.81 -16.20 2.95
C ASN A 463 19.59 -14.85 3.63
N GLU A 464 20.01 -13.79 2.95
CA GLU A 464 19.75 -12.41 3.34
C GLU A 464 20.25 -12.06 4.76
N SER A 465 21.38 -12.66 5.14
CA SER A 465 21.91 -12.64 6.50
C SER A 465 22.17 -11.24 7.07
N VAL A 466 22.62 -10.30 6.23
CA VAL A 466 22.84 -8.91 6.61
C VAL A 466 21.52 -8.18 6.75
N ALA A 467 20.62 -8.30 5.78
CA ALA A 467 19.30 -7.70 5.84
C ALA A 467 18.56 -8.13 7.14
N ARG A 468 18.52 -9.44 7.43
CA ARG A 468 17.92 -9.98 8.67
C ARG A 468 18.57 -9.40 9.92
N THR A 469 19.88 -9.30 9.95
CA THR A 469 20.61 -8.73 11.12
C THR A 469 20.24 -7.28 11.36
N LEU A 470 20.12 -6.48 10.30
CA LEU A 470 19.77 -5.06 10.40
C LEU A 470 18.32 -4.86 10.86
N GLU A 471 17.38 -5.58 10.23
CA GLU A 471 15.96 -5.53 10.62
C GLU A 471 15.78 -5.96 12.09
N TYR A 472 16.36 -7.09 12.52
CA TYR A 472 16.27 -7.55 13.89
C TYR A 472 16.87 -6.59 14.91
N ALA A 473 17.92 -5.82 14.54
CA ALA A 473 18.50 -4.81 15.44
C ALA A 473 17.52 -3.65 15.66
N TYR A 474 16.83 -3.21 14.61
CA TYR A 474 15.79 -2.18 14.72
C TYR A 474 14.55 -2.71 15.47
N ASP A 475 14.10 -3.93 15.17
CA ASP A 475 12.97 -4.57 15.84
C ASP A 475 13.23 -4.71 17.36
N ASP A 476 14.44 -5.10 17.75
CA ASP A 476 14.83 -5.16 19.18
C ASP A 476 14.83 -3.77 19.84
N TRP A 477 15.20 -2.70 19.11
CA TRP A 477 15.05 -1.34 19.60
C TRP A 477 13.57 -0.98 19.79
N CYS A 478 12.68 -1.34 18.87
CA CYS A 478 11.24 -1.13 19.00
C CYS A 478 10.68 -1.83 20.24
N ILE A 479 11.04 -3.10 20.46
CA ILE A 479 10.62 -3.88 21.61
C ILE A 479 11.16 -3.25 22.91
N TYR A 480 12.40 -2.78 22.91
CA TYR A 480 12.99 -2.07 24.05
C TYR A 480 12.20 -0.80 24.41
N GLN A 481 11.85 0.03 23.41
CA GLN A 481 11.07 1.26 23.66
C GLN A 481 9.64 0.95 24.14
N LEU A 482 8.98 -0.03 23.50
CA LEU A 482 7.67 -0.49 23.93
C LEU A 482 7.70 -0.99 25.38
N GLY A 483 8.65 -1.84 25.73
CA GLY A 483 8.78 -2.38 27.06
C GLY A 483 9.04 -1.30 28.12
N LYS A 484 9.83 -0.27 27.79
CA LYS A 484 10.00 0.91 28.67
C LYS A 484 8.66 1.61 28.91
N ALA A 485 7.89 1.85 27.87
CA ALA A 485 6.58 2.51 27.95
C ALA A 485 5.56 1.67 28.75
N LEU A 486 5.68 0.34 28.71
CA LEU A 486 4.87 -0.60 29.49
C LEU A 486 5.38 -0.82 30.92
N GLY A 487 6.50 -0.19 31.33
CA GLY A 487 7.06 -0.34 32.66
C GLY A 487 7.71 -1.72 32.93
N LYS A 488 8.15 -2.43 31.89
CA LYS A 488 8.84 -3.71 32.04
C LYS A 488 10.19 -3.53 32.77
N SER A 489 10.64 -4.56 33.45
CA SER A 489 11.85 -4.47 34.29
C SER A 489 13.13 -4.27 33.43
N ALA A 490 14.12 -3.59 34.01
CA ALA A 490 15.43 -3.40 33.37
C ALA A 490 16.10 -4.75 33.01
N LYS A 491 15.84 -5.82 33.77
CA LYS A 491 16.34 -7.17 33.52
C LYS A 491 15.73 -7.74 32.23
N GLU A 492 14.43 -7.58 32.04
CA GLU A 492 13.72 -8.03 30.81
C GLU A 492 14.18 -7.23 29.58
N LEU A 493 14.41 -5.92 29.73
CA LEU A 493 14.72 -5.03 28.63
C LEU A 493 16.19 -5.06 28.19
N LYS A 494 17.12 -5.46 29.06
CA LYS A 494 18.56 -5.47 28.79
C LYS A 494 18.99 -6.24 27.53
N PRO A 495 18.41 -7.42 27.21
CA PRO A 495 18.75 -8.14 25.96
C PRO A 495 18.40 -7.34 24.71
N PHE A 496 17.24 -6.70 24.68
CA PHE A 496 16.76 -5.91 23.55
C PHE A 496 17.63 -4.66 23.34
N ALA A 497 17.89 -3.89 24.40
CA ALA A 497 18.80 -2.74 24.32
C ALA A 497 20.20 -3.11 23.81
N LYS A 498 20.73 -4.28 24.20
CA LYS A 498 22.02 -4.78 23.72
C LYS A 498 21.95 -5.16 22.25
N ARG A 499 20.91 -5.89 21.83
CA ARG A 499 20.76 -6.37 20.46
C ARG A 499 20.41 -5.25 19.48
N ALA A 500 19.81 -4.17 19.91
CA ALA A 500 19.62 -2.96 19.12
C ALA A 500 20.94 -2.41 18.53
N MET A 501 22.09 -2.70 19.16
CA MET A 501 23.42 -2.30 18.67
C MET A 501 24.06 -3.34 17.72
N ASN A 502 23.36 -4.42 17.40
CA ASN A 502 23.94 -5.53 16.62
C ASN A 502 24.24 -5.17 15.15
N TYR A 503 23.63 -4.11 14.59
CA TYR A 503 23.97 -3.59 13.27
C TYR A 503 25.47 -3.34 13.11
N GLN A 504 26.17 -2.99 14.20
CA GLN A 504 27.62 -2.77 14.24
C GLN A 504 28.44 -4.05 13.90
N LYS A 505 27.84 -5.23 14.09
CA LYS A 505 28.50 -6.52 13.85
C LYS A 505 28.71 -6.83 12.36
N VAL A 506 27.86 -6.29 11.51
CA VAL A 506 27.91 -6.49 10.06
C VAL A 506 28.45 -5.28 9.31
N PHE A 507 28.83 -4.22 10.01
CA PHE A 507 29.50 -3.06 9.43
C PHE A 507 30.99 -3.32 9.24
N ASP A 508 31.46 -3.25 7.99
CA ASP A 508 32.86 -3.35 7.62
C ASP A 508 33.51 -1.96 7.56
N LYS A 509 34.45 -1.71 8.47
CA LYS A 509 35.14 -0.41 8.60
C LYS A 509 36.05 -0.09 7.40
N GLU A 510 36.52 -1.11 6.70
CA GLU A 510 37.41 -0.94 5.56
C GLU A 510 36.63 -0.40 4.34
N THR A 511 35.49 -1.04 4.04
CA THR A 511 34.64 -0.64 2.92
C THR A 511 33.64 0.44 3.29
N LYS A 512 33.38 0.67 4.57
CA LYS A 512 32.32 1.53 5.14
C LYS A 512 30.89 1.11 4.71
N LEU A 513 30.73 -0.16 4.37
CA LEU A 513 29.45 -0.76 3.96
C LEU A 513 29.08 -1.92 4.88
N MET A 514 27.82 -2.31 4.87
CA MET A 514 27.38 -3.54 5.50
C MET A 514 27.81 -4.74 4.67
N ARG A 515 28.31 -5.80 5.34
CA ARG A 515 28.91 -6.97 4.71
C ARG A 515 28.60 -8.25 5.46
N GLY A 516 28.39 -9.34 4.74
CA GLY A 516 28.14 -10.66 5.32
C GLY A 516 29.29 -11.11 6.24
N ARG A 517 28.93 -11.71 7.39
CA ARG A 517 29.88 -12.20 8.37
C ARG A 517 29.72 -13.70 8.56
N LEU A 518 30.84 -14.44 8.55
CA LEU A 518 30.88 -15.88 8.74
C LEU A 518 30.68 -16.23 10.22
N LYS A 519 30.33 -17.48 10.48
CA LYS A 519 30.14 -17.99 11.85
C LYS A 519 31.41 -17.89 12.71
N ASP A 520 32.60 -17.91 12.10
CA ASP A 520 33.89 -17.73 12.78
C ASP A 520 34.22 -16.27 13.12
N GLY A 521 33.38 -15.34 12.70
CA GLY A 521 33.52 -13.90 12.96
C GLY A 521 34.25 -13.12 11.87
N LYS A 522 34.75 -13.74 10.80
CA LYS A 522 35.36 -13.03 9.67
C LYS A 522 34.31 -12.49 8.72
N PHE A 523 34.63 -11.44 7.98
CA PHE A 523 33.80 -11.00 6.88
C PHE A 523 33.92 -11.94 5.67
N MET A 524 32.80 -12.14 4.95
CA MET A 524 32.78 -12.94 3.73
C MET A 524 33.71 -12.33 2.68
N SER A 525 34.39 -13.19 1.90
CA SER A 525 35.28 -12.79 0.84
C SER A 525 35.23 -13.81 -0.32
N PRO A 526 35.27 -13.37 -1.60
CA PRO A 526 35.34 -11.97 -2.05
C PRO A 526 34.07 -11.20 -1.77
N PHE A 527 34.14 -9.86 -1.70
CA PHE A 527 32.99 -8.97 -1.49
C PHE A 527 32.77 -8.09 -2.71
N ASN A 528 31.55 -8.19 -3.28
CA ASN A 528 31.10 -7.28 -4.32
C ASN A 528 29.93 -6.44 -3.79
N PRO A 529 30.12 -5.13 -3.51
CA PRO A 529 29.07 -4.28 -2.94
C PRO A 529 27.90 -4.00 -3.89
N LEU A 530 28.03 -4.31 -5.18
CA LEU A 530 27.00 -4.15 -6.21
C LEU A 530 26.20 -5.44 -6.46
N LYS A 531 26.49 -6.53 -5.73
CA LYS A 531 25.77 -7.79 -5.86
C LYS A 531 24.39 -7.67 -5.19
N TRP A 532 23.36 -7.86 -5.99
CA TRP A 532 21.98 -7.87 -5.53
C TRP A 532 21.58 -9.24 -4.97
N GLY A 533 20.80 -9.24 -3.87
CA GLY A 533 20.42 -10.45 -3.16
C GLY A 533 21.54 -11.01 -2.29
N ASP A 534 21.62 -12.34 -2.12
CA ASP A 534 22.64 -13.06 -1.35
C ASP A 534 22.58 -12.69 0.15
N ALA A 535 23.41 -11.75 0.61
CA ALA A 535 23.38 -11.23 1.97
C ALA A 535 22.25 -10.20 2.20
N PHE A 536 21.60 -9.74 1.16
CA PHE A 536 20.59 -8.65 1.16
C PHE A 536 19.30 -9.11 0.51
N THR A 537 18.20 -8.42 0.80
CA THR A 537 16.88 -8.65 0.22
C THR A 537 16.61 -7.58 -0.83
N GLU A 538 16.40 -7.99 -2.10
CA GLU A 538 16.01 -7.09 -3.20
C GLU A 538 16.82 -5.80 -3.25
N GLY A 539 18.13 -5.95 -3.07
CA GLY A 539 19.07 -4.82 -2.99
C GLY A 539 20.50 -5.27 -2.84
N ASN A 540 21.40 -4.34 -2.63
CA ASN A 540 22.82 -4.55 -2.45
C ASN A 540 23.37 -3.80 -1.22
N ALA A 541 24.69 -3.80 -1.03
CA ALA A 541 25.33 -3.14 0.12
C ALA A 541 25.10 -1.62 0.13
N TRP A 542 25.00 -0.97 -1.03
CA TRP A 542 24.74 0.47 -1.15
C TRP A 542 23.32 0.85 -0.70
N HIS A 543 22.36 -0.09 -0.77
CA HIS A 543 21.00 0.13 -0.29
C HIS A 543 20.88 -0.14 1.21
N TYR A 544 21.40 -1.28 1.67
CA TYR A 544 21.19 -1.73 3.05
C TYR A 544 22.09 -1.09 4.10
N THR A 545 23.21 -0.46 3.70
CA THR A 545 24.07 0.23 4.66
C THR A 545 23.34 1.31 5.46
N TRP A 546 22.27 1.85 4.92
CA TRP A 546 21.45 2.90 5.54
C TRP A 546 20.32 2.37 6.46
N SER A 547 20.07 1.06 6.50
CA SER A 547 19.01 0.46 7.32
C SER A 547 19.35 0.39 8.81
N VAL A 548 19.71 1.55 9.36
CA VAL A 548 20.00 1.78 10.79
C VAL A 548 19.10 2.91 11.27
N PHE A 549 17.79 2.69 11.21
CA PHE A 549 16.75 3.71 11.43
C PHE A 549 16.82 4.33 12.83
N HIS A 550 17.10 3.51 13.85
CA HIS A 550 17.09 3.90 15.26
C HIS A 550 18.40 4.55 15.73
N ASP A 551 19.49 4.41 14.98
CA ASP A 551 20.81 4.93 15.41
C ASP A 551 21.69 5.51 14.29
N PRO A 552 21.21 6.49 13.50
CA PRO A 552 22.02 7.12 12.46
C PRO A 552 23.30 7.78 12.98
N GLN A 553 23.30 8.34 14.21
CA GLN A 553 24.53 8.92 14.80
C GLN A 553 25.58 7.84 15.07
N GLY A 554 25.15 6.64 15.49
CA GLY A 554 26.05 5.49 15.64
C GLY A 554 26.67 5.07 14.32
N LEU A 555 25.88 5.06 13.22
CA LEU A 555 26.38 4.79 11.87
C LEU A 555 27.36 5.88 11.39
N ILE A 556 27.06 7.16 11.62
CA ILE A 556 27.96 8.28 11.32
C ILE A 556 29.31 8.10 12.03
N GLN A 557 29.30 7.70 13.31
CA GLN A 557 30.53 7.44 14.06
C GLN A 557 31.32 6.25 13.50
N LEU A 558 30.65 5.17 13.11
CA LEU A 558 31.28 3.99 12.50
C LEU A 558 31.97 4.32 11.18
N MET A 559 31.37 5.20 10.38
CA MET A 559 31.92 5.66 9.09
C MET A 559 33.12 6.63 9.24
N GLY A 560 33.39 7.14 10.46
CA GLY A 560 34.49 8.07 10.73
C GLY A 560 34.07 9.55 10.80
N GLY A 561 32.77 9.84 10.99
CA GLY A 561 32.21 11.17 11.17
C GLY A 561 31.35 11.65 10.03
N LYS A 562 30.80 12.88 10.17
CA LYS A 562 29.81 13.47 9.27
C LYS A 562 30.31 13.57 7.83
N ASP A 563 31.56 13.97 7.60
CA ASP A 563 32.08 14.16 6.24
C ASP A 563 32.21 12.83 5.49
N ALA A 564 32.75 11.80 6.14
CA ALA A 564 32.86 10.47 5.56
C ALA A 564 31.47 9.85 5.30
N PHE A 565 30.53 10.06 6.20
CA PHE A 565 29.12 9.63 6.03
C PHE A 565 28.47 10.32 4.83
N ASN A 566 28.62 11.65 4.72
CA ASN A 566 28.06 12.40 3.61
C ASN A 566 28.66 11.99 2.27
N GLN A 567 30.00 11.74 2.20
CA GLN A 567 30.63 11.23 0.99
C GLN A 567 30.07 9.87 0.57
N MET A 568 29.86 8.95 1.51
CA MET A 568 29.28 7.64 1.22
C MET A 568 27.82 7.77 0.76
N LEU A 569 27.05 8.65 1.40
CA LEU A 569 25.64 8.87 1.03
C LEU A 569 25.53 9.57 -0.34
N ASP A 570 26.38 10.56 -0.62
CA ASP A 570 26.46 11.20 -1.94
C ASP A 570 26.78 10.17 -3.04
N SER A 571 27.64 9.19 -2.73
CA SER A 571 28.03 8.14 -3.67
C SER A 571 26.84 7.31 -4.16
N VAL A 572 25.79 7.12 -3.35
CA VAL A 572 24.57 6.39 -3.75
C VAL A 572 23.95 7.03 -5.00
N PHE A 573 23.98 8.35 -5.11
CA PHE A 573 23.32 9.10 -6.19
C PHE A 573 24.21 9.32 -7.43
N ILE A 574 25.53 9.20 -7.29
CA ILE A 574 26.47 9.49 -8.38
C ILE A 574 27.15 8.25 -8.98
N LEU A 575 27.15 7.11 -8.25
CA LEU A 575 27.63 5.85 -8.80
C LEU A 575 26.74 5.44 -9.98
N PRO A 576 27.35 5.00 -11.11
CA PRO A 576 26.55 4.47 -12.20
C PRO A 576 25.62 3.35 -11.72
N PRO A 577 24.43 3.18 -12.31
CA PRO A 577 23.48 2.14 -11.92
C PRO A 577 23.88 0.76 -12.47
N VAL A 578 25.15 0.37 -12.18
CA VAL A 578 25.69 -0.94 -12.49
C VAL A 578 25.34 -1.93 -11.38
N PHE A 579 25.28 -3.20 -11.71
CA PHE A 579 24.82 -4.24 -10.80
C PHE A 579 25.46 -5.59 -11.09
N ASP A 580 25.43 -6.46 -10.11
CA ASP A 580 25.69 -7.89 -10.25
C ASP A 580 24.43 -8.65 -9.83
N ASN A 581 23.79 -9.32 -10.80
CA ASN A 581 22.56 -10.11 -10.59
C ASN A 581 22.83 -11.63 -10.50
N SER A 582 24.08 -12.03 -10.30
CA SER A 582 24.51 -13.44 -10.31
C SER A 582 23.78 -14.33 -9.29
N TYR A 583 23.29 -13.74 -8.18
CA TYR A 583 22.51 -14.45 -7.18
C TYR A 583 21.15 -14.92 -7.71
N TYR A 584 20.44 -14.03 -8.40
CA TYR A 584 19.12 -14.33 -8.97
C TYR A 584 19.20 -15.12 -10.27
N GLY A 585 20.31 -15.01 -11.01
CA GLY A 585 20.48 -15.62 -12.33
C GLY A 585 19.73 -14.93 -13.47
N TYR A 586 18.99 -13.87 -13.17
CA TYR A 586 18.31 -12.99 -14.12
C TYR A 586 18.21 -11.57 -13.54
N THR A 587 17.84 -10.59 -14.37
CA THR A 587 17.61 -9.22 -13.90
C THR A 587 16.19 -9.09 -13.37
N ILE A 588 16.06 -8.92 -12.06
CA ILE A 588 14.77 -8.65 -11.40
C ILE A 588 14.28 -7.24 -11.75
N HIS A 589 12.98 -6.98 -11.56
CA HIS A 589 12.39 -5.72 -11.99
C HIS A 589 12.93 -4.51 -11.24
N GLU A 590 13.27 -4.63 -9.96
CA GLU A 590 13.83 -3.55 -9.12
C GLU A 590 15.20 -3.05 -9.65
N ILE A 591 15.99 -3.94 -10.24
CA ILE A 591 17.25 -3.55 -10.92
C ILE A 591 16.93 -2.72 -12.16
N ARG A 592 15.93 -3.12 -12.95
CA ARG A 592 15.54 -2.38 -14.17
C ARG A 592 14.99 -1.00 -13.81
N GLU A 593 14.19 -0.94 -12.76
CA GLU A 593 13.62 0.30 -12.21
C GLU A 593 14.73 1.26 -11.78
N MET A 594 15.73 0.78 -11.03
CA MET A 594 16.92 1.57 -10.66
C MET A 594 17.62 2.15 -11.89
N GLN A 595 17.77 1.35 -12.96
CA GLN A 595 18.42 1.81 -14.19
C GLN A 595 17.57 2.86 -14.92
N VAL A 596 16.25 2.68 -15.01
CA VAL A 596 15.34 3.60 -15.70
C VAL A 596 15.21 4.92 -14.95
N MET A 597 15.25 4.92 -13.62
CA MET A 597 15.23 6.13 -12.80
C MET A 597 16.41 7.06 -13.04
N ASP A 598 17.57 6.50 -13.40
CA ASP A 598 18.81 7.23 -13.63
C ASP A 598 19.20 8.18 -12.47
N MET A 599 19.16 7.63 -11.25
CA MET A 599 19.52 8.32 -10.00
C MET A 599 20.66 7.56 -9.27
N GLY A 600 21.65 7.07 -10.01
CA GLY A 600 22.76 6.26 -9.49
C GLY A 600 22.28 4.91 -8.96
N ASN A 601 22.73 4.54 -7.76
CA ASN A 601 22.24 3.37 -7.03
C ASN A 601 21.09 3.69 -6.06
N TYR A 602 20.47 4.86 -6.14
CA TYR A 602 19.28 5.18 -5.36
C TYR A 602 18.05 4.53 -5.99
N ALA A 603 17.76 3.31 -5.59
CA ALA A 603 16.66 2.49 -6.11
C ALA A 603 15.33 2.85 -5.37
N HIS A 604 14.80 4.05 -5.62
CA HIS A 604 13.59 4.55 -4.92
C HIS A 604 12.37 3.63 -5.08
N GLY A 605 12.30 2.87 -6.16
CA GLY A 605 11.21 1.92 -6.43
C GLY A 605 11.13 0.78 -5.43
N ASN A 606 12.13 0.60 -4.54
CA ASN A 606 12.10 -0.41 -3.49
C ASN A 606 12.42 0.19 -2.11
N GLN A 607 11.83 -0.36 -1.04
CA GLN A 607 11.76 0.22 0.30
C GLN A 607 13.10 0.37 1.04
N PRO A 608 14.11 -0.52 0.88
CA PRO A 608 15.35 -0.46 1.67
C PRO A 608 16.06 0.89 1.68
N VAL A 609 15.93 1.68 0.60
CA VAL A 609 16.67 2.93 0.45
C VAL A 609 15.81 4.19 0.50
N GLN A 610 14.48 4.06 0.53
CA GLN A 610 13.55 5.20 0.46
C GLN A 610 13.78 6.27 1.54
N HIS A 611 14.23 5.88 2.73
CA HIS A 611 14.52 6.79 3.85
C HIS A 611 15.90 7.47 3.74
N ALA A 612 16.81 6.96 2.91
CA ALA A 612 18.23 7.37 2.90
C ALA A 612 18.40 8.87 2.61
N ILE A 613 17.56 9.45 1.74
CA ILE A 613 17.61 10.88 1.43
C ILE A 613 17.34 11.79 2.64
N TYR A 614 16.69 11.28 3.68
CA TYR A 614 16.42 12.03 4.92
C TYR A 614 17.61 12.00 5.90
N LEU A 615 18.59 11.12 5.69
CA LEU A 615 19.73 10.94 6.60
C LEU A 615 20.70 12.13 6.60
N TYR A 616 20.68 12.99 5.59
CA TYR A 616 21.44 14.25 5.61
C TYR A 616 21.00 15.19 6.74
N GLY A 617 19.75 15.07 7.22
CA GLY A 617 19.26 15.79 8.41
C GLY A 617 20.00 15.44 9.70
N TYR A 618 20.56 14.22 9.79
CA TYR A 618 21.39 13.77 10.93
C TYR A 618 22.85 14.20 10.82
N SER A 619 23.35 14.41 9.63
CA SER A 619 24.76 14.71 9.35
C SER A 619 25.07 16.19 9.15
N GLY A 620 24.06 17.08 9.29
CA GLY A 620 24.20 18.51 9.21
C GLY A 620 24.24 19.07 7.80
N GLN A 621 23.64 18.36 6.82
CA GLN A 621 23.45 18.84 5.44
C GLN A 621 21.98 18.75 4.99
N PRO A 622 21.00 19.30 5.76
CA PRO A 622 19.58 19.14 5.47
C PRO A 622 19.15 19.67 4.09
N TRP A 623 19.89 20.59 3.50
CA TRP A 623 19.62 21.08 2.15
C TRP A 623 19.72 19.98 1.07
N LYS A 624 20.55 18.96 1.26
CA LYS A 624 20.62 17.81 0.34
C LYS A 624 19.36 16.96 0.41
N THR A 625 18.80 16.75 1.62
CA THR A 625 17.48 16.13 1.78
C THR A 625 16.42 16.90 0.97
N GLN A 626 16.38 18.23 1.10
CA GLN A 626 15.40 19.08 0.43
C GLN A 626 15.52 18.99 -1.09
N TYR A 627 16.76 18.99 -1.61
CA TYR A 627 17.04 18.83 -3.03
C TYR A 627 16.58 17.46 -3.56
N TRP A 628 16.99 16.37 -2.91
CA TRP A 628 16.70 15.02 -3.40
C TRP A 628 15.22 14.68 -3.30
N ILE A 629 14.51 15.10 -2.25
CA ILE A 629 13.06 14.92 -2.15
C ILE A 629 12.38 15.54 -3.37
N ARG A 630 12.74 16.79 -3.72
CA ARG A 630 12.14 17.48 -4.86
C ARG A 630 12.44 16.73 -6.17
N GLN A 631 13.68 16.27 -6.37
CA GLN A 631 14.04 15.49 -7.55
C GLN A 631 13.24 14.20 -7.67
N VAL A 632 13.05 13.47 -6.57
CA VAL A 632 12.27 12.23 -6.54
C VAL A 632 10.80 12.52 -6.86
N MET A 633 10.20 13.50 -6.18
CA MET A 633 8.77 13.79 -6.35
C MET A 633 8.45 14.29 -7.76
N ASP A 634 9.29 15.16 -8.32
CA ASP A 634 9.07 15.74 -9.66
C ASP A 634 9.30 14.75 -10.80
N LYS A 635 10.23 13.78 -10.62
CA LYS A 635 10.62 12.85 -11.68
C LYS A 635 9.93 11.50 -11.64
N LEU A 636 9.61 10.99 -10.44
CA LEU A 636 9.27 9.59 -10.24
C LEU A 636 7.78 9.35 -9.92
N TYR A 637 6.99 10.42 -9.79
CA TYR A 637 5.56 10.32 -9.50
C TYR A 637 4.74 11.16 -10.46
N THR A 638 3.75 10.54 -11.10
CA THR A 638 2.81 11.21 -12.01
C THR A 638 1.39 10.69 -11.82
N PRO A 639 0.35 11.39 -12.30
CA PRO A 639 -1.01 10.89 -12.25
C PRO A 639 -1.36 9.90 -13.39
N ALA A 640 -0.37 9.47 -14.18
CA ALA A 640 -0.54 8.57 -15.32
C ALA A 640 -0.59 7.08 -14.92
N PRO A 641 -1.05 6.17 -15.79
CA PRO A 641 -1.07 4.73 -15.51
C PRO A 641 0.31 4.10 -15.22
N ASP A 642 1.39 4.72 -15.66
CA ASP A 642 2.80 4.38 -15.37
C ASP A 642 3.42 5.28 -14.30
N GLY A 643 2.61 5.81 -13.39
CA GLY A 643 2.95 6.92 -12.51
C GLY A 643 3.76 6.61 -11.27
N TYR A 644 4.29 5.39 -11.10
CA TYR A 644 5.26 5.01 -10.05
C TYR A 644 6.55 4.52 -10.68
N CYS A 645 7.61 4.51 -9.89
CA CYS A 645 8.94 4.09 -10.31
C CYS A 645 9.35 2.68 -9.82
N GLY A 646 8.41 1.91 -9.33
CA GLY A 646 8.55 0.56 -8.77
C GLY A 646 7.24 0.15 -8.13
N ASP A 647 7.24 -0.93 -7.34
CA ASP A 647 6.04 -1.43 -6.69
C ASP A 647 5.44 -0.42 -5.70
N GLU A 648 4.13 -0.33 -5.69
CA GLU A 648 3.40 0.57 -4.77
C GLU A 648 3.37 0.00 -3.35
N ASP A 649 3.32 -1.31 -3.21
CA ASP A 649 3.44 -2.10 -1.98
C ASP A 649 2.49 -1.70 -0.86
N ASN A 650 1.20 -1.96 -1.12
CA ASN A 650 0.12 -1.87 -0.12
C ASN A 650 0.04 -0.51 0.59
N GLY A 651 0.33 0.56 -0.13
CA GLY A 651 0.28 1.93 0.38
C GLY A 651 1.61 2.51 0.82
N GLN A 652 2.70 1.73 0.87
CA GLN A 652 3.99 2.21 1.38
C GLN A 652 4.61 3.29 0.50
N THR A 653 4.76 3.03 -0.81
CA THR A 653 5.36 3.99 -1.75
C THR A 653 4.48 5.24 -1.91
N SER A 654 3.17 5.07 -1.85
CA SER A 654 2.20 6.16 -1.82
C SER A 654 2.30 7.01 -0.55
N ALA A 655 2.39 6.38 0.62
CA ALA A 655 2.54 7.07 1.90
C ALA A 655 3.88 7.83 1.99
N TRP A 656 4.93 7.33 1.35
CA TRP A 656 6.19 8.06 1.21
C TRP A 656 5.99 9.41 0.51
N TYR A 657 5.24 9.41 -0.63
CA TYR A 657 4.90 10.64 -1.35
C TYR A 657 4.07 11.59 -0.48
N VAL A 658 3.06 11.07 0.23
CA VAL A 658 2.18 11.88 1.10
C VAL A 658 2.98 12.56 2.21
N PHE A 659 3.84 11.82 2.94
CA PHE A 659 4.70 12.40 3.97
C PHE A 659 5.69 13.42 3.40
N SER A 660 6.35 13.09 2.29
CA SER A 660 7.30 13.98 1.64
C SER A 660 6.64 15.27 1.19
N ALA A 661 5.38 15.20 0.71
CA ALA A 661 4.59 16.36 0.33
C ALA A 661 4.27 17.26 1.52
N MET A 662 4.04 16.69 2.72
CA MET A 662 3.85 17.45 3.96
C MET A 662 5.15 18.12 4.46
N GLY A 663 6.31 17.74 3.91
CA GLY A 663 7.62 18.30 4.27
C GLY A 663 8.31 17.60 5.45
N PHE A 664 7.90 16.40 5.82
CA PHE A 664 8.55 15.60 6.86
C PHE A 664 8.34 14.09 6.65
N TYR A 665 9.15 13.24 7.30
CA TYR A 665 9.13 11.79 7.10
C TYR A 665 9.51 11.01 8.38
N PRO A 666 8.87 9.89 8.71
CA PRO A 666 9.15 9.06 9.89
C PRO A 666 10.35 8.12 9.64
N VAL A 667 11.58 8.62 9.64
CA VAL A 667 12.78 7.78 9.44
C VAL A 667 12.88 6.65 10.46
N CYS A 668 12.47 6.90 11.70
CA CYS A 668 12.51 5.94 12.80
C CYS A 668 11.14 5.85 13.48
N PRO A 669 10.19 5.04 12.96
CA PRO A 669 8.94 4.77 13.65
C PRO A 669 9.18 4.29 15.08
N GLY A 670 8.37 4.75 16.03
CA GLY A 670 8.58 4.51 17.48
C GLY A 670 9.44 5.56 18.18
N SER A 671 10.12 6.45 17.46
CA SER A 671 10.89 7.55 18.07
C SER A 671 10.01 8.73 18.51
N GLY A 672 8.81 8.85 17.94
CA GLY A 672 7.93 10.01 18.12
C GLY A 672 8.41 11.26 17.39
N GLN A 673 9.34 11.13 16.44
CA GLN A 673 9.87 12.23 15.64
C GLN A 673 9.76 11.99 14.14
N TYR A 674 9.50 13.07 13.41
CA TYR A 674 9.54 13.12 11.95
C TYR A 674 10.73 13.98 11.52
N VAL A 675 11.54 13.47 10.58
CA VAL A 675 12.68 14.21 10.01
C VAL A 675 12.16 15.19 8.97
N LEU A 676 12.65 16.43 9.02
CA LEU A 676 12.24 17.49 8.10
C LEU A 676 12.84 17.32 6.71
N GLY A 677 12.01 17.56 5.73
CA GLY A 677 12.35 17.74 4.33
C GLY A 677 12.01 19.16 3.85
N THR A 678 11.23 19.24 2.79
CA THR A 678 10.69 20.47 2.22
C THR A 678 9.25 20.22 1.77
N PRO A 679 8.27 21.10 2.08
CA PRO A 679 6.91 20.90 1.64
C PRO A 679 6.81 21.03 0.11
N TYR A 680 5.92 20.22 -0.48
CA TYR A 680 5.72 20.24 -1.92
C TYR A 680 4.72 21.31 -2.37
N PHE A 681 3.68 21.51 -1.58
CA PHE A 681 2.57 22.41 -1.85
C PHE A 681 2.69 23.75 -1.12
N LYS A 682 2.01 24.77 -1.63
CA LYS A 682 1.97 26.10 -1.00
C LYS A 682 1.21 26.09 0.32
N SER A 683 0.14 25.31 0.40
CA SER A 683 -0.71 25.20 1.58
C SER A 683 -1.21 23.76 1.74
N MET A 684 -1.07 23.24 2.95
CA MET A 684 -1.70 21.97 3.35
C MET A 684 -2.31 22.13 4.74
N LYS A 685 -3.45 21.48 4.97
CA LYS A 685 -4.10 21.42 6.26
C LYS A 685 -4.43 19.97 6.63
N LEU A 686 -3.97 19.54 7.79
CA LEU A 686 -4.22 18.21 8.33
C LEU A 686 -5.29 18.31 9.42
N HIS A 687 -6.42 17.65 9.24
CA HIS A 687 -7.50 17.55 10.22
C HIS A 687 -7.32 16.27 11.03
N LEU A 688 -6.77 16.40 12.24
CA LEU A 688 -6.49 15.26 13.11
C LEU A 688 -7.78 14.76 13.78
N GLU A 689 -7.86 13.45 14.07
CA GLU A 689 -9.04 12.83 14.71
C GLU A 689 -9.33 13.36 16.12
N ASN A 690 -8.35 13.97 16.78
CA ASN A 690 -8.56 14.64 18.07
C ASN A 690 -9.17 16.04 17.97
N GLY A 691 -9.57 16.47 16.77
CA GLY A 691 -10.18 17.77 16.49
C GLY A 691 -9.21 18.93 16.40
N LYS A 692 -7.90 18.67 16.32
CA LYS A 692 -6.86 19.67 16.11
C LYS A 692 -6.45 19.72 14.65
N ASP A 693 -5.99 20.89 14.20
CA ASP A 693 -5.46 21.10 12.86
C ASP A 693 -3.94 21.30 12.88
N VAL A 694 -3.26 20.81 11.84
CA VAL A 694 -1.89 21.19 11.51
C VAL A 694 -1.92 21.99 10.21
N ASP A 695 -1.55 23.26 10.27
CA ASP A 695 -1.48 24.14 9.11
C ASP A 695 -0.04 24.23 8.62
N ILE A 696 0.21 23.86 7.36
CA ILE A 696 1.52 23.90 6.71
C ILE A 696 1.44 24.93 5.57
N GLN A 697 2.26 25.97 5.65
CA GLN A 697 2.34 27.02 4.64
C GLN A 697 3.77 27.11 4.11
N SER A 698 3.93 27.31 2.81
CA SER A 698 5.21 27.60 2.20
C SER A 698 5.17 28.90 1.41
N GLU A 699 6.15 29.76 1.68
CA GLU A 699 6.33 31.07 1.07
C GLU A 699 7.65 31.09 0.26
N GLY A 700 7.73 31.90 -0.77
CA GLY A 700 8.94 32.02 -1.60
C GLY A 700 8.97 31.05 -2.79
N LYS A 701 10.16 30.80 -3.32
CA LYS A 701 10.40 29.95 -4.49
C LYS A 701 11.55 29.00 -4.24
N GLY A 702 11.58 27.89 -4.97
CA GLY A 702 12.62 26.87 -4.86
C GLY A 702 12.27 25.75 -3.92
N CYS A 703 13.24 24.92 -3.57
CA CYS A 703 13.06 23.75 -2.72
C CYS A 703 13.83 23.81 -1.39
N TYR A 704 14.70 24.80 -1.23
CA TYR A 704 15.52 24.89 -0.04
C TYR A 704 14.83 25.69 1.06
N VAL A 705 14.85 25.18 2.28
CA VAL A 705 14.29 25.85 3.45
C VAL A 705 15.30 26.87 3.97
N ASP A 706 15.04 28.15 3.75
CA ASP A 706 15.84 29.25 4.28
C ASP A 706 15.51 29.49 5.76
N GLU A 707 14.22 29.60 6.09
CA GLU A 707 13.72 29.73 7.46
C GLU A 707 12.50 28.85 7.66
N MET A 708 12.34 28.34 8.88
CA MET A 708 11.11 27.67 9.32
C MET A 708 10.61 28.31 10.60
N LEU A 709 9.30 28.54 10.66
CA LEU A 709 8.60 29.00 11.86
C LEU A 709 7.68 27.89 12.36
N LEU A 710 7.74 27.62 13.66
CA LEU A 710 6.82 26.73 14.36
C LEU A 710 5.99 27.59 15.34
N ASN A 711 4.68 27.67 15.10
CA ASN A 711 3.78 28.56 15.85
C ASN A 711 4.30 30.01 15.93
N GLY A 712 4.79 30.54 14.79
CA GLY A 712 5.32 31.90 14.63
C GLY A 712 6.71 32.13 15.23
N LYS A 713 7.38 31.10 15.78
CA LYS A 713 8.74 31.19 16.33
C LYS A 713 9.74 30.50 15.44
N SER A 714 10.92 31.10 15.26
CA SER A 714 12.01 30.50 14.49
C SER A 714 12.38 29.10 15.01
N TYR A 715 12.50 28.14 14.10
CA TYR A 715 12.72 26.75 14.39
C TYR A 715 13.90 26.20 13.59
N GLN A 716 14.96 25.79 14.26
CA GLN A 716 16.21 25.38 13.62
C GLN A 716 16.42 23.87 13.53
N HIS A 717 15.69 23.09 14.29
CA HIS A 717 15.84 21.62 14.31
C HIS A 717 15.46 20.99 12.97
N ASN A 718 16.06 19.84 12.67
CA ASN A 718 15.80 19.03 11.48
C ASN A 718 14.72 17.95 11.73
N TYR A 719 13.89 18.12 12.75
CA TYR A 719 12.81 17.20 13.09
C TYR A 719 11.62 17.93 13.70
N LEU A 720 10.46 17.25 13.67
CA LEU A 720 9.26 17.65 14.41
C LEU A 720 8.90 16.54 15.40
N ASP A 721 8.50 16.91 16.60
CA ASP A 721 7.94 15.97 17.55
C ASP A 721 6.46 15.71 17.23
N MET A 722 6.05 14.45 17.18
CA MET A 722 4.67 14.06 16.95
C MET A 722 3.72 14.69 17.99
N ARG A 723 4.16 14.81 19.24
CA ARG A 723 3.36 15.45 20.30
C ARG A 723 3.01 16.90 19.97
N SER A 724 3.94 17.64 19.36
CA SER A 724 3.69 19.02 18.93
C SER A 724 2.63 19.05 17.82
N LEU A 725 2.71 18.16 16.84
CA LEU A 725 1.70 18.05 15.79
C LEU A 725 0.30 17.74 16.38
N MET A 726 0.22 16.78 17.30
CA MET A 726 -1.03 16.35 17.93
C MET A 726 -1.71 17.43 18.78
N GLN A 727 -1.01 18.50 19.15
CA GLN A 727 -1.59 19.63 19.89
C GLN A 727 -2.23 20.68 18.99
N GLY A 728 -2.09 20.54 17.68
CA GLY A 728 -2.39 21.56 16.69
C GLY A 728 -1.21 22.50 16.52
N THR A 729 -0.78 22.70 15.27
CA THR A 729 0.49 23.39 15.01
C THR A 729 0.42 24.15 13.70
N GLN A 730 0.97 25.36 13.70
CA GLN A 730 1.21 26.13 12.49
C GLN A 730 2.69 26.01 12.10
N ILE A 731 2.94 25.58 10.87
CA ILE A 731 4.27 25.45 10.29
C ILE A 731 4.36 26.37 9.09
N THR A 732 5.34 27.29 9.09
CA THR A 732 5.60 28.16 7.93
C THR A 732 7.02 27.91 7.45
N TYR A 733 7.15 27.51 6.19
CA TYR A 733 8.43 27.39 5.51
C TYR A 733 8.66 28.59 4.61
N ARG A 734 9.83 29.24 4.74
CA ARG A 734 10.32 30.23 3.76
C ARG A 734 11.31 29.54 2.86
N LEU A 735 10.95 29.42 1.60
CA LEU A 735 11.73 28.67 0.61
C LEU A 735 12.62 29.61 -0.22
N SER A 736 13.76 29.10 -0.63
CA SER A 736 14.77 29.76 -1.46
C SER A 736 15.21 28.86 -2.63
N GLU A 737 15.68 29.48 -3.71
CA GLU A 737 16.33 28.77 -4.83
C GLU A 737 17.79 28.40 -4.51
N GLN A 738 18.36 28.94 -3.44
CA GLN A 738 19.71 28.66 -2.97
C GLN A 738 19.68 27.97 -1.60
N PRO A 739 20.57 27.00 -1.36
CA PRO A 739 20.61 26.28 -0.09
C PRO A 739 21.08 27.19 1.06
N ASN A 740 20.38 27.13 2.20
CA ASN A 740 20.87 27.73 3.45
C ASN A 740 21.81 26.75 4.15
N LEU A 741 23.14 27.01 4.03
CA LEU A 741 24.19 26.15 4.57
C LEU A 741 24.39 26.31 6.10
N GLN A 742 23.66 27.22 6.74
CA GLN A 742 23.79 27.53 8.15
C GLN A 742 22.62 26.99 9.01
N ARG A 743 21.51 26.62 8.37
CA ARG A 743 20.35 26.09 9.05
C ARG A 743 20.50 24.59 9.38
N GLY A 744 20.17 24.20 10.62
CA GLY A 744 20.11 22.80 11.02
C GLY A 744 21.44 22.06 11.11
N ILE A 745 22.54 22.80 11.30
CA ILE A 745 23.91 22.24 11.33
C ILE A 745 24.42 21.90 12.73
N HIS A 746 23.78 22.45 13.76
CA HIS A 746 24.21 22.22 15.15
C HIS A 746 23.91 20.80 15.59
N LYS A 747 24.67 20.32 16.59
CA LYS A 747 24.47 18.98 17.15
C LYS A 747 23.03 18.78 17.63
N ASP A 748 22.44 19.79 18.26
CA ASP A 748 21.10 19.71 18.84
C ASP A 748 19.97 19.78 17.81
N ASP A 749 20.30 20.17 16.58
CA ASP A 749 19.33 20.22 15.47
C ASP A 749 19.08 18.84 14.85
N ALA A 750 19.95 17.86 15.11
CA ALA A 750 19.82 16.51 14.55
C ALA A 750 18.64 15.76 15.19
N PRO A 751 17.92 14.91 14.40
CA PRO A 751 16.84 14.07 14.93
C PRO A 751 17.32 13.03 15.94
N TYR A 752 16.37 12.31 16.54
CA TYR A 752 16.63 11.24 17.49
C TYR A 752 17.62 10.20 16.95
N SER A 753 18.51 9.73 17.82
CA SER A 753 19.38 8.57 17.58
C SER A 753 19.67 7.88 18.90
N PHE A 754 19.69 6.55 18.92
CA PHE A 754 19.78 5.73 20.14
C PHE A 754 21.09 5.92 20.92
N SER A 755 22.22 6.05 20.21
CA SER A 755 23.54 6.27 20.81
C SER A 755 23.86 7.74 21.09
N ARG A 756 22.96 8.68 20.80
CA ARG A 756 23.15 10.11 21.07
C ARG A 756 23.11 10.35 22.58
N LYS A 757 24.24 10.82 23.12
CA LYS A 757 24.38 11.24 24.53
C LYS A 757 24.03 12.70 24.72
#